data_b42c31625f9bea88623a28170f2d1339
#
_entry.id   b42c31625f9bea88623a28170f2d1339
#
_cell.length_a   1.000
_cell.length_b   1.000
_cell.length_c   1.000
_cell.angle_alpha   90.00
_cell.angle_beta   90.00
_cell.angle_gamma   90.00
#
_symmetry.space_group_name_H-M   'P 1'
#
loop_
_entity.id
_entity.type
_entity.pdbx_description
1 polymer ?
#
loop_
_entity_poly.entity_id
_entity_poly.type
_entity_poly.pdbx_seq_one_letter_code
_entity_poly.pdbx_strand_id
1 'polypeptide(L)'
;MAGERRTRTLGLWLLIGAGLLSGMATARPTAIGGVRQSAGVDSKLLGGTEMLAVWTLPRLGVSVRNDPLDLRLLLGKRELRYAPGRGWTALGLTLSGKLPDPVTEGGSLHVPLRALELLGVRILTDTPGLLGFATPARVPTATLLPSDGGPERPVIRPPVTVSPPTSAQTQPAALQPTPPASTAPAPITAPVTPPAAASPSLQPVPSLPAPPPPLTPILSVPKVANLDTVRISRTLYRTVEVQRVVLDLSAPASQVVSRETGGLGLFLPGVTVTGSQQTLPGGDTLTLAQTTAGAALRLATGGGRSEIFTLEDPFRVVIDTTTYTDASVPPPINPDDLPAGVTYRNRGLLHLLSFDPAMFQPRVVSAPLGRSLSVPDLVKSAGGVAGVNGGYFDPRTALPVDLVAVGGLMTAASLEKRATVGFTAGGEALFGYPRPRYVLSGPFGSVTVNSVRSAPNAALLTAFVGDGKTSVGGAGLTTLLVAPGSASVTRAATGQFIAPARTLAFTFDPAHFPALPREAGAALNVTLNWQATDAPWESAVDALSAGPLLVQGGRVAIDPRREGFNTAAGVWRSTRQSALGTLNGQPTIAYFEHGTPEAFAAALVGAGVRDAVRMDSGSSATAYVQGGYAGLGAYLNTIWSQPVPNAIVFVPRGVAGRK
;
A
#
# COMPACT_ATOMS: atom_id res chain seq x y z
N MET A 1 -56.16 44.35 -48.41
CA MET A 1 -56.41 43.42 -49.50
C MET A 1 -55.77 42.13 -49.05
N ALA A 2 -56.60 41.28 -48.59
CA ALA A 2 -57.01 40.03 -49.16
C ALA A 2 -55.91 39.03 -49.17
N GLY A 3 -55.88 38.03 -48.34
CA GLY A 3 -56.71 36.83 -48.24
C GLY A 3 -55.77 35.70 -48.62
N GLU A 4 -55.72 34.57 -48.11
CA GLU A 4 -56.73 33.62 -47.77
C GLU A 4 -56.13 32.42 -46.96
N ARG A 5 -56.90 31.91 -46.09
CA ARG A 5 -56.81 30.64 -45.40
C ARG A 5 -56.94 29.47 -46.37
N ARG A 6 -56.33 28.32 -45.98
CA ARG A 6 -56.94 26.96 -46.00
C ARG A 6 -55.96 25.93 -45.46
N THR A 7 -56.16 25.43 -44.28
CA THR A 7 -56.80 24.16 -43.80
C THR A 7 -56.75 22.97 -44.74
N ARG A 8 -56.17 21.88 -44.21
CA ARG A 8 -56.61 20.46 -44.20
C ARG A 8 -55.41 19.57 -44.23
N THR A 9 -55.27 18.47 -43.60
CA THR A 9 -55.99 17.62 -42.65
C THR A 9 -55.22 16.34 -42.58
N LEU A 10 -55.12 15.73 -41.40
CA LEU A 10 -54.92 14.31 -41.11
C LEU A 10 -54.48 13.39 -42.27
N GLY A 11 -53.33 12.74 -42.03
CA GLY A 11 -52.85 11.52 -42.67
C GLY A 11 -51.70 11.04 -41.87
N LEU A 12 -51.93 10.39 -40.99
CA LEU A 12 -52.03 9.00 -40.56
C LEU A 12 -50.68 8.37 -40.23
N TRP A 13 -50.53 8.14 -39.00
CA TRP A 13 -49.64 7.20 -38.34
C TRP A 13 -49.37 5.93 -39.15
N LEU A 14 -48.11 5.67 -39.45
CA LEU A 14 -47.46 4.36 -39.46
C LEU A 14 -46.09 4.50 -40.17
N LEU A 15 -45.05 4.70 -39.43
CA LEU A 15 -43.67 4.34 -39.76
C LEU A 15 -42.66 5.13 -38.87
N ILE A 16 -42.71 4.90 -37.56
CA ILE A 16 -41.57 5.23 -36.70
C ILE A 16 -41.45 4.10 -35.70
N GLY A 17 -40.85 3.07 -36.14
CA GLY A 17 -40.47 1.93 -35.32
C GLY A 17 -39.12 1.40 -35.82
N ALA A 18 -38.16 2.29 -36.06
CA ALA A 18 -36.80 1.85 -36.36
C ALA A 18 -35.85 2.95 -35.97
N GLY A 19 -35.15 2.76 -34.87
CA GLY A 19 -33.97 3.53 -34.65
C GLY A 19 -33.87 4.30 -33.37
N LEU A 20 -33.82 3.64 -32.24
CA LEU A 20 -33.05 4.03 -31.06
C LEU A 20 -32.76 2.76 -30.25
N LEU A 21 -32.22 1.75 -30.87
CA LEU A 21 -31.35 0.81 -30.21
C LEU A 21 -30.03 1.52 -30.06
N SER A 22 -29.91 2.34 -29.00
CA SER A 22 -28.61 2.70 -28.43
C SER A 22 -27.90 1.39 -28.18
N GLY A 23 -26.88 1.08 -29.01
CA GLY A 23 -26.12 -0.15 -28.92
C GLY A 23 -25.58 -0.29 -27.51
N MET A 24 -26.22 -1.14 -26.71
CA MET A 24 -25.56 -1.66 -25.50
C MET A 24 -24.28 -2.30 -25.98
N ALA A 25 -23.15 -1.71 -25.57
CA ALA A 25 -21.83 -2.29 -25.78
C ALA A 25 -21.83 -3.68 -25.14
N THR A 26 -22.00 -4.72 -25.96
CA THR A 26 -22.00 -6.10 -25.48
C THR A 26 -20.58 -6.45 -25.09
N ALA A 27 -20.32 -6.56 -23.80
CA ALA A 27 -19.07 -7.09 -23.28
C ALA A 27 -18.95 -8.56 -23.69
N ARG A 28 -17.84 -8.93 -24.32
CA ARG A 28 -17.56 -10.30 -24.73
C ARG A 28 -16.59 -10.95 -23.74
N PRO A 29 -16.97 -12.07 -23.10
CA PRO A 29 -16.11 -12.79 -22.16
C PRO A 29 -14.77 -13.17 -22.78
N THR A 30 -13.71 -13.09 -22.00
CA THR A 30 -12.36 -13.48 -22.43
C THR A 30 -11.87 -14.76 -21.76
N ALA A 31 -11.02 -15.52 -22.47
CA ALA A 31 -10.29 -16.67 -21.96
C ALA A 31 -8.80 -16.56 -22.30
N ILE A 32 -7.93 -17.05 -21.41
CA ILE A 32 -6.48 -17.11 -21.63
C ILE A 32 -6.03 -18.55 -21.41
N GLY A 33 -5.41 -19.16 -22.41
CA GLY A 33 -5.02 -20.57 -22.37
C GLY A 33 -6.18 -21.52 -22.14
N GLY A 34 -7.38 -21.19 -22.65
CA GLY A 34 -8.61 -21.96 -22.46
C GLY A 34 -9.31 -21.71 -21.13
N VAL A 35 -8.72 -20.95 -20.20
CA VAL A 35 -9.32 -20.62 -18.89
C VAL A 35 -10.08 -19.31 -19.01
N ARG A 36 -11.41 -19.35 -18.79
CA ARG A 36 -12.27 -18.17 -18.79
C ARG A 36 -11.85 -17.22 -17.67
N GLN A 37 -11.69 -15.95 -18.01
CA GLN A 37 -11.32 -14.92 -17.05
C GLN A 37 -12.56 -14.46 -16.27
N SER A 38 -12.33 -13.88 -15.09
CA SER A 38 -13.39 -13.26 -14.29
C SER A 38 -14.00 -12.07 -15.00
N ALA A 39 -15.28 -11.76 -14.71
CA ALA A 39 -15.95 -10.57 -15.18
C ALA A 39 -15.09 -9.32 -14.90
N GLY A 40 -14.96 -8.45 -15.91
CA GLY A 40 -14.08 -7.26 -15.87
C GLY A 40 -12.86 -7.35 -16.78
N VAL A 41 -12.46 -8.56 -17.23
CA VAL A 41 -11.44 -8.75 -18.27
C VAL A 41 -12.07 -8.79 -19.69
N ASP A 42 -13.37 -8.61 -19.78
CA ASP A 42 -14.14 -8.74 -21.01
C ASP A 42 -13.77 -7.65 -22.03
N SER A 43 -13.81 -8.00 -23.31
CA SER A 43 -13.68 -6.99 -24.36
C SER A 43 -14.96 -6.14 -24.42
N LYS A 44 -14.82 -4.91 -24.89
CA LYS A 44 -15.94 -3.98 -25.10
C LYS A 44 -15.97 -3.47 -26.53
N LEU A 45 -17.16 -3.31 -27.07
CA LEU A 45 -17.35 -2.64 -28.37
C LEU A 45 -17.52 -1.14 -28.13
N LEU A 46 -16.47 -0.34 -28.39
CA LEU A 46 -16.46 1.10 -28.21
C LEU A 46 -16.32 1.79 -29.57
N GLY A 47 -17.28 2.65 -29.92
CA GLY A 47 -17.31 3.33 -31.22
C GLY A 47 -17.28 2.37 -32.42
N GLY A 48 -17.87 1.18 -32.29
CA GLY A 48 -17.85 0.15 -33.34
C GLY A 48 -16.55 -0.65 -33.43
N THR A 49 -15.60 -0.41 -32.53
CA THR A 49 -14.32 -1.13 -32.47
C THR A 49 -14.26 -1.97 -31.20
N GLU A 50 -13.84 -3.23 -31.33
CA GLU A 50 -13.60 -4.08 -30.18
C GLU A 50 -12.29 -3.70 -29.50
N MET A 51 -12.40 -3.43 -28.20
CA MET A 51 -11.31 -2.91 -27.38
C MET A 51 -11.14 -3.71 -26.08
N LEU A 52 -9.92 -3.72 -25.58
CA LEU A 52 -9.55 -4.30 -24.29
C LEU A 52 -8.98 -3.23 -23.37
N ALA A 53 -9.32 -3.31 -22.09
CA ALA A 53 -8.77 -2.42 -21.08
C ALA A 53 -7.26 -2.64 -20.93
N VAL A 54 -6.50 -1.56 -20.91
CA VAL A 54 -5.02 -1.58 -20.86
C VAL A 54 -4.49 -2.37 -19.66
N TRP A 55 -5.16 -2.37 -18.53
CA TRP A 55 -4.77 -3.11 -17.33
C TRP A 55 -4.90 -4.65 -17.47
N THR A 56 -5.61 -5.15 -18.50
CA THR A 56 -5.72 -6.59 -18.78
C THR A 56 -4.51 -7.12 -19.55
N LEU A 57 -3.82 -6.25 -20.27
CA LEU A 57 -2.78 -6.62 -21.24
C LEU A 57 -1.56 -7.35 -20.64
N PRO A 58 -1.12 -7.06 -19.40
CA PRO A 58 -0.05 -7.84 -18.77
C PRO A 58 -0.36 -9.33 -18.64
N ARG A 59 -1.64 -9.70 -18.53
CA ARG A 59 -2.07 -11.11 -18.51
C ARG A 59 -1.87 -11.80 -19.85
N LEU A 60 -1.78 -11.02 -20.93
CA LEU A 60 -1.50 -11.47 -22.30
C LEU A 60 -0.01 -11.40 -22.65
N GLY A 61 0.85 -11.10 -21.64
CA GLY A 61 2.29 -10.95 -21.84
C GLY A 61 2.73 -9.60 -22.43
N VAL A 62 1.81 -8.65 -22.59
CA VAL A 62 2.11 -7.30 -23.10
C VAL A 62 2.51 -6.40 -21.95
N SER A 63 3.72 -5.88 -21.98
CA SER A 63 4.16 -4.82 -21.06
C SER A 63 3.54 -3.49 -21.46
N VAL A 64 3.01 -2.76 -20.48
CA VAL A 64 2.31 -1.50 -20.71
C VAL A 64 3.02 -0.37 -19.99
N ARG A 65 3.28 0.71 -20.71
CA ARG A 65 3.58 2.03 -20.15
C ARG A 65 2.43 2.96 -20.51
N ASN A 66 1.63 3.29 -19.52
CA ASN A 66 0.46 4.13 -19.70
C ASN A 66 0.74 5.52 -19.10
N ASP A 67 1.31 6.40 -19.90
CA ASP A 67 1.44 7.81 -19.60
C ASP A 67 0.30 8.57 -20.30
N PRO A 68 -0.27 9.63 -19.70
CA PRO A 68 -1.40 10.35 -20.28
C PRO A 68 -1.17 10.87 -21.71
N LEU A 69 0.09 11.11 -22.07
CA LEU A 69 0.49 11.60 -23.39
C LEU A 69 1.36 10.61 -24.19
N ASP A 70 1.61 9.42 -23.67
CA ASP A 70 2.51 8.44 -24.29
C ASP A 70 2.18 7.03 -23.79
N LEU A 71 1.21 6.39 -24.45
CA LEU A 71 0.91 4.98 -24.22
C LEU A 71 1.89 4.12 -25.00
N ARG A 72 2.58 3.16 -24.34
CA ARG A 72 3.44 2.17 -24.99
C ARG A 72 3.03 0.77 -24.63
N LEU A 73 2.89 -0.06 -25.65
CA LEU A 73 2.58 -1.48 -25.55
C LEU A 73 3.75 -2.27 -26.14
N LEU A 74 4.34 -3.17 -25.34
CA LEU A 74 5.52 -3.94 -25.74
C LEU A 74 5.28 -5.44 -25.62
N LEU A 75 5.66 -6.19 -26.65
CA LEU A 75 5.69 -7.66 -26.64
C LEU A 75 6.97 -8.16 -27.31
N GLY A 76 7.91 -8.68 -26.54
CA GLY A 76 9.23 -9.05 -27.03
C GLY A 76 10.00 -7.84 -27.57
N LYS A 77 10.35 -7.88 -28.87
CA LYS A 77 11.04 -6.77 -29.57
C LYS A 77 10.10 -5.82 -30.30
N ARG A 78 8.79 -6.02 -30.21
CA ARG A 78 7.77 -5.20 -30.88
C ARG A 78 7.21 -4.17 -29.91
N GLU A 79 7.07 -2.94 -30.39
CA GLU A 79 6.49 -1.84 -29.62
C GLU A 79 5.46 -1.10 -30.46
N LEU A 80 4.30 -0.80 -29.88
CA LEU A 80 3.33 0.18 -30.36
C LEU A 80 3.29 1.34 -29.38
N ARG A 81 3.35 2.53 -29.93
CA ARG A 81 3.29 3.78 -29.16
C ARG A 81 2.18 4.65 -29.69
N TYR A 82 1.33 5.13 -28.81
CA TYR A 82 0.27 6.10 -29.11
C TYR A 82 0.52 7.41 -28.41
N ALA A 83 0.42 8.51 -29.15
CA ALA A 83 0.43 9.86 -28.59
C ALA A 83 -0.76 10.65 -29.14
N PRO A 84 -1.55 11.35 -28.28
CA PRO A 84 -2.65 12.19 -28.71
C PRO A 84 -2.20 13.20 -29.79
N GLY A 85 -2.98 13.31 -30.86
CA GLY A 85 -2.66 14.18 -31.99
C GLY A 85 -1.60 13.67 -32.98
N ARG A 86 -0.81 12.66 -32.60
CA ARG A 86 0.16 12.00 -33.49
C ARG A 86 -0.28 10.60 -33.92
N GLY A 87 -1.22 10.00 -33.17
CA GLY A 87 -1.71 8.65 -33.44
C GLY A 87 -0.70 7.56 -33.06
N TRP A 88 -0.85 6.39 -33.67
CA TRP A 88 -0.02 5.22 -33.43
C TRP A 88 1.28 5.24 -34.24
N THR A 89 2.37 4.87 -33.60
CA THR A 89 3.68 4.58 -34.21
C THR A 89 4.16 3.20 -33.77
N ALA A 90 5.05 2.58 -34.53
CA ALA A 90 5.51 1.22 -34.30
C ALA A 90 7.03 1.11 -34.33
N LEU A 91 7.59 0.19 -33.55
CA LEU A 91 8.99 -0.21 -33.58
C LEU A 91 9.05 -1.75 -33.59
N GLY A 92 9.83 -2.32 -34.52
CA GLY A 92 9.96 -3.78 -34.67
C GLY A 92 8.74 -4.48 -35.28
N LEU A 93 7.80 -3.71 -35.85
CA LEU A 93 6.64 -4.18 -36.61
C LEU A 93 6.20 -3.11 -37.61
N THR A 94 5.41 -3.52 -38.62
CA THR A 94 4.84 -2.59 -39.62
C THR A 94 3.37 -2.35 -39.32
N LEU A 95 2.95 -1.07 -39.26
CA LEU A 95 1.54 -0.70 -39.13
C LEU A 95 0.85 -0.90 -40.49
N SER A 96 -0.04 -1.87 -40.57
CA SER A 96 -0.93 -2.08 -41.71
C SER A 96 -2.26 -1.38 -41.49
N GLY A 97 -2.42 -0.17 -42.04
CA GLY A 97 -3.64 0.62 -41.92
C GLY A 97 -3.69 1.52 -40.69
N LYS A 98 -4.74 2.32 -40.59
CA LYS A 98 -4.98 3.23 -39.44
C LYS A 98 -5.59 2.44 -38.29
N LEU A 99 -4.90 2.43 -37.15
CA LEU A 99 -5.47 1.93 -35.90
C LEU A 99 -6.37 2.97 -35.26
N PRO A 100 -7.54 2.56 -34.72
CA PRO A 100 -8.37 3.45 -33.90
C PRO A 100 -7.61 3.96 -32.67
N ASP A 101 -7.93 5.16 -32.26
CA ASP A 101 -7.34 5.76 -31.07
C ASP A 101 -7.80 5.03 -29.79
N PRO A 102 -6.97 4.97 -28.74
CA PRO A 102 -7.39 4.48 -27.44
C PRO A 102 -8.55 5.31 -26.87
N VAL A 103 -9.50 4.66 -26.23
CA VAL A 103 -10.69 5.31 -25.65
C VAL A 103 -10.69 5.13 -24.14
N THR A 104 -10.98 6.21 -23.39
CA THR A 104 -11.21 6.12 -21.96
C THR A 104 -12.69 5.96 -21.68
N GLU A 105 -13.06 4.85 -21.04
CA GLU A 105 -14.43 4.56 -20.61
C GLU A 105 -14.41 4.02 -19.19
N GLY A 106 -15.31 4.55 -18.34
CA GLY A 106 -15.40 4.13 -16.93
C GLY A 106 -14.10 4.31 -16.14
N GLY A 107 -13.27 5.30 -16.52
CA GLY A 107 -11.97 5.56 -15.89
C GLY A 107 -10.84 4.63 -16.34
N SER A 108 -11.10 3.68 -17.23
CA SER A 108 -10.10 2.77 -17.81
C SER A 108 -9.79 3.15 -19.25
N LEU A 109 -8.50 3.13 -19.61
CA LEU A 109 -8.06 3.28 -20.99
C LEU A 109 -8.20 1.94 -21.71
N HIS A 110 -8.84 1.95 -22.88
CA HIS A 110 -9.06 0.79 -23.73
C HIS A 110 -8.28 0.96 -25.04
N VAL A 111 -7.70 -0.12 -25.51
CA VAL A 111 -6.97 -0.17 -26.79
C VAL A 111 -7.65 -1.13 -27.75
N PRO A 112 -7.59 -0.87 -29.07
CA PRO A 112 -8.22 -1.73 -30.07
C PRO A 112 -7.58 -3.12 -30.06
N LEU A 113 -8.40 -4.17 -30.16
CA LEU A 113 -7.95 -5.55 -30.24
C LEU A 113 -6.90 -5.74 -31.35
N ARG A 114 -7.09 -5.03 -32.47
CA ARG A 114 -6.14 -5.03 -33.61
C ARG A 114 -4.71 -4.61 -33.24
N ALA A 115 -4.54 -3.72 -32.24
CA ALA A 115 -3.21 -3.35 -31.76
C ALA A 115 -2.48 -4.53 -31.10
N LEU A 116 -3.23 -5.39 -30.39
CA LEU A 116 -2.67 -6.58 -29.74
C LEU A 116 -2.29 -7.65 -30.76
N GLU A 117 -3.08 -7.83 -31.82
CA GLU A 117 -2.76 -8.74 -32.92
C GLU A 117 -1.46 -8.30 -33.61
N LEU A 118 -1.30 -7.01 -33.90
CA LEU A 118 -0.09 -6.47 -34.53
C LEU A 118 1.15 -6.66 -33.65
N LEU A 119 1.01 -6.55 -32.32
CA LEU A 119 2.07 -6.88 -31.38
C LEU A 119 2.43 -8.37 -31.39
N GLY A 120 1.52 -9.24 -31.87
CA GLY A 120 1.72 -10.68 -31.91
C GLY A 120 1.03 -11.46 -30.80
N VAL A 121 0.07 -10.86 -30.11
CA VAL A 121 -0.84 -11.59 -29.21
C VAL A 121 -1.67 -12.54 -30.05
N ARG A 122 -1.61 -13.85 -29.75
CA ARG A 122 -2.33 -14.86 -30.53
C ARG A 122 -3.75 -15.04 -30.01
N ILE A 123 -4.72 -14.81 -30.87
CA ILE A 123 -6.13 -15.13 -30.63
C ILE A 123 -6.34 -16.59 -31.06
N LEU A 124 -6.90 -17.42 -30.18
CA LEU A 124 -7.22 -18.82 -30.42
C LEU A 124 -8.69 -19.04 -30.72
N THR A 125 -9.55 -18.22 -30.13
CA THR A 125 -11.00 -18.30 -30.30
C THR A 125 -11.54 -16.89 -30.50
N ASP A 126 -12.28 -16.69 -31.55
CA ASP A 126 -12.96 -15.42 -31.88
C ASP A 126 -14.40 -15.71 -32.29
N THR A 127 -15.29 -15.78 -31.31
CA THR A 127 -16.72 -16.04 -31.50
C THR A 127 -17.53 -14.94 -30.82
N PRO A 128 -18.79 -14.72 -31.19
CA PRO A 128 -19.63 -13.71 -30.53
C PRO A 128 -19.76 -13.89 -29.01
N GLY A 129 -19.58 -15.10 -28.50
CA GLY A 129 -19.71 -15.43 -27.08
C GLY A 129 -18.40 -15.54 -26.32
N LEU A 130 -17.24 -15.53 -26.99
CA LEU A 130 -15.94 -15.74 -26.33
C LEU A 130 -14.78 -15.25 -27.18
N LEU A 131 -13.88 -14.48 -26.56
CA LEU A 131 -12.59 -14.09 -27.09
C LEU A 131 -11.48 -14.85 -26.36
N GLY A 132 -10.82 -15.80 -27.03
CA GLY A 132 -9.79 -16.64 -26.44
C GLY A 132 -8.39 -16.27 -26.88
N PHE A 133 -7.47 -16.11 -25.94
CA PHE A 133 -6.05 -15.81 -26.17
C PHE A 133 -5.17 -17.00 -25.84
N ALA A 134 -4.04 -17.13 -26.53
CA ALA A 134 -3.00 -18.08 -26.16
C ALA A 134 -2.41 -17.73 -24.80
N THR A 135 -1.94 -18.75 -24.07
CA THR A 135 -1.09 -18.52 -22.89
C THR A 135 0.17 -17.77 -23.35
N PRO A 136 0.54 -16.66 -22.72
CA PRO A 136 1.78 -15.97 -23.07
C PRO A 136 2.97 -16.92 -22.85
N ALA A 137 3.87 -17.01 -23.84
CA ALA A 137 5.10 -17.77 -23.70
C ALA A 137 5.85 -17.19 -22.49
N ARG A 138 6.24 -18.03 -21.52
CA ARG A 138 7.20 -17.63 -20.50
C ARG A 138 8.46 -17.20 -21.24
N VAL A 139 8.78 -15.89 -21.17
CA VAL A 139 10.09 -15.42 -21.66
C VAL A 139 11.12 -16.12 -20.78
N PRO A 140 12.01 -16.96 -21.33
CA PRO A 140 13.11 -17.48 -20.54
C PRO A 140 13.89 -16.28 -20.05
N THR A 141 14.26 -16.28 -18.77
CA THR A 141 15.18 -15.28 -18.21
C THR A 141 16.41 -15.27 -19.10
N ALA A 142 16.59 -14.23 -19.90
CA ALA A 142 17.69 -14.15 -20.85
C ALA A 142 18.99 -14.18 -20.03
N THR A 143 19.76 -15.23 -20.20
CA THR A 143 21.17 -15.26 -19.87
C THR A 143 21.80 -14.07 -20.56
N LEU A 144 22.34 -13.14 -19.79
CA LEU A 144 23.07 -11.98 -20.30
C LEU A 144 24.24 -12.49 -21.16
N LEU A 145 24.13 -12.38 -22.46
CA LEU A 145 25.28 -12.44 -23.35
C LEU A 145 26.14 -11.19 -23.10
N PRO A 146 27.47 -11.31 -23.13
CA PRO A 146 28.35 -10.16 -22.94
C PRO A 146 28.11 -9.17 -24.10
N SER A 147 28.07 -7.88 -23.78
CA SER A 147 27.94 -6.80 -24.75
C SER A 147 29.23 -6.67 -25.54
N ASP A 148 29.18 -7.03 -26.80
CA ASP A 148 30.20 -6.66 -27.78
C ASP A 148 30.08 -5.17 -28.14
N GLY A 149 31.22 -4.48 -27.92
CA GLY A 149 31.72 -3.32 -28.67
C GLY A 149 30.73 -2.26 -29.12
N GLY A 150 30.43 -1.29 -28.25
CA GLY A 150 29.94 0.03 -28.69
C GLY A 150 31.12 1.01 -28.83
N PRO A 151 31.02 2.04 -29.71
CA PRO A 151 32.15 2.92 -30.07
C PRO A 151 32.65 3.75 -28.89
N GLU A 152 33.96 3.87 -28.83
CA GLU A 152 34.71 4.67 -27.85
C GLU A 152 34.18 6.12 -27.77
N ARG A 153 33.81 6.53 -26.56
CA ARG A 153 33.59 7.95 -26.25
C ARG A 153 34.93 8.65 -26.08
N PRO A 154 35.10 9.87 -26.62
CA PRO A 154 36.32 10.63 -26.45
C PRO A 154 36.56 10.96 -24.97
N VAL A 155 37.75 10.69 -24.50
CA VAL A 155 38.24 11.02 -23.16
C VAL A 155 38.42 12.52 -23.05
N ILE A 156 37.55 13.18 -22.31
CA ILE A 156 37.74 14.59 -21.91
C ILE A 156 38.69 14.58 -20.70
N ARG A 157 39.91 15.11 -20.91
CA ARG A 157 40.87 15.38 -19.83
C ARG A 157 40.32 16.48 -18.91
N PRO A 158 40.43 16.36 -17.58
CA PRO A 158 40.04 17.41 -16.67
C PRO A 158 40.99 18.62 -16.77
N PRO A 159 40.50 19.86 -16.60
CA PRO A 159 41.34 21.03 -16.62
C PRO A 159 42.25 21.10 -15.40
N VAL A 160 43.46 21.58 -15.62
CA VAL A 160 44.50 21.82 -14.65
C VAL A 160 44.01 22.87 -13.66
N THR A 161 44.02 22.52 -12.35
CA THR A 161 43.67 23.40 -11.25
C THR A 161 44.83 24.37 -10.98
N VAL A 162 44.62 25.65 -11.22
CA VAL A 162 45.54 26.72 -10.76
C VAL A 162 45.10 27.10 -9.35
N SER A 163 46.00 27.01 -8.37
CA SER A 163 45.77 27.44 -6.99
C SER A 163 45.78 28.94 -6.87
N PRO A 164 44.82 29.58 -6.17
CA PRO A 164 44.87 30.99 -5.85
C PRO A 164 45.77 31.26 -4.63
N PRO A 165 46.30 32.48 -4.52
CA PRO A 165 47.28 32.85 -3.48
C PRO A 165 46.62 33.04 -2.10
N THR A 166 47.40 32.67 -1.10
CA THR A 166 47.09 32.75 0.34
C THR A 166 46.99 34.23 0.78
N SER A 167 45.81 34.67 1.21
CA SER A 167 45.64 35.90 1.94
C SER A 167 45.49 35.63 3.43
N ALA A 168 46.42 36.18 4.21
CA ALA A 168 46.37 36.15 5.67
C ALA A 168 45.23 37.01 6.19
N GLN A 169 44.35 36.46 6.97
CA GLN A 169 43.35 37.21 7.73
C GLN A 169 43.55 36.99 9.23
N THR A 170 43.69 38.13 9.87
CA THR A 170 43.88 38.37 11.31
C THR A 170 42.62 37.93 12.08
N GLN A 171 42.81 37.10 13.12
CA GLN A 171 41.76 36.70 14.05
C GLN A 171 41.41 37.84 15.03
N PRO A 172 40.17 38.15 15.32
CA PRO A 172 39.75 38.86 16.52
C PRO A 172 39.53 37.87 17.69
N ALA A 173 39.95 38.31 18.86
CA ALA A 173 39.90 37.57 20.13
C ALA A 173 38.50 37.19 20.56
N ALA A 174 38.32 35.95 20.98
CA ALA A 174 37.08 35.39 21.54
C ALA A 174 36.89 35.85 22.99
N LEU A 175 35.76 36.46 23.29
CA LEU A 175 35.25 36.68 24.64
C LEU A 175 34.66 35.36 25.16
N GLN A 176 35.18 34.87 26.27
CA GLN A 176 34.63 33.69 27.01
C GLN A 176 33.35 34.09 27.76
N PRO A 177 32.29 33.34 27.69
CA PRO A 177 31.14 33.50 28.58
C PRO A 177 31.37 32.77 29.93
N THR A 178 31.10 33.49 30.99
CA THR A 178 31.09 33.04 32.39
C THR A 178 30.01 31.98 32.62
N PRO A 179 30.22 30.89 33.38
CA PRO A 179 29.19 29.91 33.69
C PRO A 179 28.19 30.44 34.74
N PRO A 180 26.90 30.13 34.63
CA PRO A 180 25.90 30.48 35.66
C PRO A 180 26.05 29.59 36.89
N ALA A 181 25.83 30.18 38.04
CA ALA A 181 25.91 29.57 39.37
C ALA A 181 24.93 28.40 39.52
N SER A 182 25.46 27.32 40.07
CA SER A 182 24.73 26.11 40.51
C SER A 182 23.84 26.44 41.70
N THR A 183 22.54 26.31 41.55
CA THR A 183 21.58 26.27 42.64
C THR A 183 21.39 24.81 43.10
N ALA A 184 21.70 24.54 44.36
CA ALA A 184 21.54 23.25 44.98
C ALA A 184 20.04 22.89 45.14
N PRO A 185 19.65 21.60 44.98
CA PRO A 185 18.29 21.18 45.20
C PRO A 185 17.96 21.03 46.72
N ALA A 186 16.76 21.46 47.09
CA ALA A 186 16.19 21.31 48.43
C ALA A 186 15.90 19.83 48.77
N PRO A 187 15.94 19.45 50.05
CA PRO A 187 15.80 18.06 50.48
C PRO A 187 14.38 17.53 50.30
N ILE A 188 14.32 16.28 49.79
CA ILE A 188 13.10 15.51 49.60
C ILE A 188 12.57 15.05 50.95
N THR A 189 11.36 15.47 51.32
CA THR A 189 10.63 15.00 52.49
C THR A 189 10.17 13.56 52.29
N ALA A 190 10.41 12.70 53.27
CA ALA A 190 10.02 11.29 53.28
C ALA A 190 8.48 11.12 53.28
N PRO A 191 7.97 10.03 52.69
CA PRO A 191 6.52 9.78 52.65
C PRO A 191 5.99 9.36 54.02
N VAL A 192 4.91 10.01 54.42
CA VAL A 192 4.14 9.70 55.67
C VAL A 192 3.33 8.43 55.42
N THR A 193 3.54 7.43 56.26
CA THR A 193 2.76 6.17 56.29
C THR A 193 1.35 6.48 56.84
N PRO A 194 0.27 6.05 56.16
CA PRO A 194 -1.08 6.21 56.71
C PRO A 194 -1.32 5.21 57.86
N PRO A 195 -2.11 5.58 58.88
CA PRO A 195 -2.39 4.71 60.02
C PRO A 195 -3.27 3.53 59.63
N ALA A 196 -3.01 2.38 60.23
CA ALA A 196 -3.73 1.14 60.06
C ALA A 196 -5.22 1.32 60.47
N ALA A 197 -6.12 0.98 59.54
CA ALA A 197 -7.56 0.93 59.78
C ALA A 197 -7.88 -0.25 60.69
N ALA A 198 -8.60 0.04 61.83
CA ALA A 198 -9.12 -0.94 62.77
C ALA A 198 -10.16 -1.84 62.10
N SER A 199 -10.03 -3.14 62.29
CA SER A 199 -11.00 -4.15 61.85
C SER A 199 -12.35 -3.94 62.49
N PRO A 200 -13.48 -3.95 61.77
CA PRO A 200 -14.81 -3.87 62.36
C PRO A 200 -15.17 -5.22 63.01
N SER A 201 -15.63 -5.15 64.24
CA SER A 201 -16.20 -6.24 65.02
C SER A 201 -17.43 -6.82 64.31
N LEU A 202 -17.44 -8.13 64.10
CA LEU A 202 -18.57 -8.86 63.56
C LEU A 202 -19.74 -8.89 64.56
N GLN A 203 -20.85 -8.23 64.22
CA GLN A 203 -22.13 -8.39 64.88
C GLN A 203 -22.81 -9.71 64.39
N PRO A 204 -23.55 -10.42 65.24
CA PRO A 204 -24.24 -11.65 64.85
C PRO A 204 -25.35 -11.34 63.83
N VAL A 205 -25.30 -12.05 62.71
CA VAL A 205 -26.27 -11.99 61.63
C VAL A 205 -27.62 -12.58 62.11
N PRO A 206 -28.75 -11.87 61.95
CA PRO A 206 -30.07 -12.45 62.22
C PRO A 206 -30.37 -13.56 61.23
N SER A 207 -30.92 -14.67 61.71
CA SER A 207 -31.31 -15.85 60.95
C SER A 207 -32.24 -15.50 59.79
N LEU A 208 -31.82 -15.83 58.56
CA LEU A 208 -32.65 -15.68 57.37
C LEU A 208 -33.92 -16.54 57.47
N PRO A 209 -35.08 -16.03 57.02
CA PRO A 209 -36.29 -16.82 56.89
C PRO A 209 -36.10 -17.94 55.86
N ALA A 210 -36.74 -19.05 56.06
CA ALA A 210 -36.67 -20.24 55.18
C ALA A 210 -36.96 -19.86 53.74
N PRO A 211 -36.22 -20.44 52.74
CA PRO A 211 -36.44 -20.16 51.33
C PRO A 211 -37.87 -20.56 50.92
N PRO A 212 -38.53 -19.71 50.09
CA PRO A 212 -39.81 -20.10 49.51
C PRO A 212 -39.66 -21.37 48.65
N PRO A 213 -40.72 -22.16 48.53
CA PRO A 213 -40.71 -23.38 47.73
C PRO A 213 -40.26 -23.04 46.29
N PRO A 214 -39.53 -23.94 45.59
CA PRO A 214 -39.07 -23.72 44.27
C PRO A 214 -40.24 -23.45 43.34
N LEU A 215 -40.24 -22.25 42.70
CA LEU A 215 -41.18 -21.93 41.66
C LEU A 215 -40.93 -22.93 40.52
N THR A 216 -41.94 -23.75 40.21
CA THR A 216 -41.95 -24.56 39.03
C THR A 216 -41.67 -23.66 37.82
N PRO A 217 -40.67 -23.91 36.95
CA PRO A 217 -40.45 -23.09 35.79
C PRO A 217 -41.72 -23.18 34.95
N ILE A 218 -42.42 -22.07 34.84
CA ILE A 218 -43.45 -21.90 33.83
C ILE A 218 -42.66 -21.95 32.50
N LEU A 219 -42.75 -23.05 31.80
CA LEU A 219 -42.33 -23.16 30.40
C LEU A 219 -43.14 -22.09 29.64
N SER A 220 -42.57 -20.90 29.50
CA SER A 220 -43.12 -19.89 28.63
C SER A 220 -43.10 -20.46 27.22
N VAL A 221 -44.28 -20.72 26.69
CA VAL A 221 -44.44 -21.09 25.26
C VAL A 221 -43.70 -20.01 24.47
N PRO A 222 -42.70 -20.39 23.64
CA PRO A 222 -41.94 -19.38 22.91
C PRO A 222 -42.91 -18.57 22.06
N LYS A 223 -42.89 -17.25 22.26
CA LYS A 223 -43.75 -16.33 21.52
C LYS A 223 -43.37 -16.45 20.04
N VAL A 224 -44.25 -16.99 19.21
CA VAL A 224 -44.03 -17.15 17.78
C VAL A 224 -43.99 -15.76 17.16
N ALA A 225 -42.86 -15.42 16.53
CA ALA A 225 -42.73 -14.19 15.77
C ALA A 225 -43.09 -14.44 14.32
N ASN A 226 -43.64 -13.41 13.65
CA ASN A 226 -43.90 -13.43 12.21
C ASN A 226 -42.85 -12.53 11.54
N LEU A 227 -42.47 -12.89 10.31
CA LEU A 227 -41.79 -12.00 9.40
C LEU A 227 -42.85 -11.13 8.70
N ASP A 228 -42.99 -9.89 9.14
CA ASP A 228 -44.01 -8.97 8.67
C ASP A 228 -43.66 -8.38 7.30
N THR A 229 -42.41 -7.94 7.14
CA THR A 229 -41.95 -7.28 5.92
C THR A 229 -40.50 -7.56 5.63
N VAL A 230 -40.15 -7.65 4.35
CA VAL A 230 -38.78 -7.63 3.86
C VAL A 230 -38.55 -6.34 3.09
N ARG A 231 -37.65 -5.50 3.59
CA ARG A 231 -37.29 -4.26 2.92
C ARG A 231 -35.89 -4.40 2.33
N ILE A 232 -35.73 -3.91 1.11
CA ILE A 232 -34.46 -3.98 0.38
C ILE A 232 -34.07 -2.58 -0.03
N SER A 233 -32.83 -2.21 0.25
CA SER A 233 -32.24 -0.97 -0.25
C SER A 233 -30.87 -1.24 -0.85
N ARG A 234 -30.46 -0.37 -1.76
CA ARG A 234 -29.18 -0.45 -2.46
C ARG A 234 -28.52 0.92 -2.42
N THR A 235 -27.28 0.96 -1.97
CA THR A 235 -26.46 2.16 -1.99
C THR A 235 -25.22 1.89 -2.83
N LEU A 236 -24.99 2.73 -3.83
CA LEU A 236 -23.78 2.70 -4.65
C LEU A 236 -22.86 3.83 -4.19
N TYR A 237 -21.65 3.49 -3.85
CA TYR A 237 -20.62 4.45 -3.53
C TYR A 237 -19.38 4.17 -4.38
N ARG A 238 -19.25 4.88 -5.49
CA ARG A 238 -18.22 4.65 -6.52
C ARG A 238 -18.21 3.17 -6.95
N THR A 239 -17.22 2.41 -6.49
CA THR A 239 -16.97 1.01 -6.86
C THR A 239 -17.42 0.02 -5.81
N VAL A 240 -18.11 0.49 -4.79
CA VAL A 240 -18.68 -0.36 -3.73
C VAL A 240 -20.18 -0.25 -3.74
N GLU A 241 -20.85 -1.38 -3.75
CA GLU A 241 -22.27 -1.52 -3.56
C GLU A 241 -22.54 -2.09 -2.17
N VAL A 242 -23.43 -1.47 -1.44
CA VAL A 242 -23.99 -2.01 -0.19
C VAL A 242 -25.47 -2.31 -0.43
N GLN A 243 -25.82 -3.57 -0.43
CA GLN A 243 -27.18 -4.04 -0.51
C GLN A 243 -27.66 -4.44 0.87
N ARG A 244 -28.68 -3.76 1.37
CA ARG A 244 -29.28 -3.99 2.68
C ARG A 244 -30.59 -4.72 2.55
N VAL A 245 -30.72 -5.83 3.26
CA VAL A 245 -31.97 -6.57 3.46
C VAL A 245 -32.37 -6.40 4.92
N VAL A 246 -33.57 -5.90 5.17
CA VAL A 246 -34.13 -5.73 6.52
C VAL A 246 -35.34 -6.66 6.65
N LEU A 247 -35.30 -7.51 7.65
CA LEU A 247 -36.41 -8.39 8.03
C LEU A 247 -37.09 -7.76 9.24
N ASP A 248 -38.29 -7.24 9.07
CA ASP A 248 -39.10 -6.70 10.16
C ASP A 248 -39.86 -7.85 10.83
N LEU A 249 -39.68 -8.02 12.13
CA LEU A 249 -40.26 -9.13 12.92
C LEU A 249 -41.30 -8.59 13.90
N SER A 250 -42.41 -9.31 14.08
CA SER A 250 -43.47 -8.96 15.03
C SER A 250 -43.05 -9.07 16.50
N ALA A 251 -41.97 -9.83 16.80
CA ALA A 251 -41.38 -10.00 18.11
C ALA A 251 -39.90 -10.41 18.03
N PRO A 252 -39.13 -10.30 19.14
CA PRO A 252 -37.75 -10.75 19.18
C PRO A 252 -37.63 -12.23 18.78
N ALA A 253 -36.64 -12.54 17.94
CA ALA A 253 -36.29 -13.90 17.57
C ALA A 253 -34.79 -14.12 17.69
N SER A 254 -34.41 -15.31 18.12
CA SER A 254 -33.02 -15.76 18.04
C SER A 254 -32.64 -16.01 16.59
N GLN A 255 -31.34 -15.97 16.28
CA GLN A 255 -30.83 -16.18 14.93
C GLN A 255 -29.66 -17.16 14.94
N VAL A 256 -29.65 -18.05 13.95
CA VAL A 256 -28.51 -18.94 13.66
C VAL A 256 -28.00 -18.61 12.28
N VAL A 257 -26.72 -18.24 12.19
CA VAL A 257 -26.09 -17.80 10.94
C VAL A 257 -25.15 -18.89 10.46
N SER A 258 -25.29 -19.27 9.18
CA SER A 258 -24.34 -20.12 8.47
C SER A 258 -23.72 -19.34 7.31
N ARG A 259 -22.39 -19.45 7.15
CA ARG A 259 -21.66 -18.86 6.03
C ARG A 259 -21.28 -19.95 5.04
N GLU A 260 -21.71 -19.78 3.80
CA GLU A 260 -21.47 -20.72 2.70
C GLU A 260 -20.58 -20.08 1.64
N THR A 261 -19.94 -20.88 0.81
CA THR A 261 -19.27 -20.38 -0.38
C THR A 261 -20.29 -19.76 -1.32
N GLY A 262 -20.21 -18.43 -1.55
CA GLY A 262 -21.14 -17.70 -2.40
C GLY A 262 -22.46 -17.32 -1.74
N GLY A 263 -22.53 -17.29 -0.39
CA GLY A 263 -23.74 -16.84 0.27
C GLY A 263 -23.77 -16.92 1.78
N LEU A 264 -24.96 -16.64 2.29
CA LEU A 264 -25.26 -16.60 3.71
C LEU A 264 -26.58 -17.35 3.96
N GLY A 265 -26.58 -18.25 4.92
CA GLY A 265 -27.78 -18.85 5.48
C GLY A 265 -28.13 -18.18 6.82
N LEU A 266 -29.39 -17.89 7.04
CA LEU A 266 -29.94 -17.41 8.30
C LEU A 266 -31.15 -18.24 8.67
N PHE A 267 -31.14 -18.83 9.87
CA PHE A 267 -32.28 -19.54 10.43
C PHE A 267 -32.83 -18.79 11.63
N LEU A 268 -34.15 -18.58 11.65
CA LEU A 268 -34.88 -17.86 12.71
C LEU A 268 -35.85 -18.85 13.37
N PRO A 269 -35.46 -19.49 14.49
CA PRO A 269 -36.31 -20.44 15.21
C PRO A 269 -37.63 -19.81 15.66
N GLY A 270 -38.75 -20.52 15.46
CA GLY A 270 -40.09 -20.08 15.88
C GLY A 270 -40.68 -18.92 15.06
N VAL A 271 -40.00 -18.47 14.02
CA VAL A 271 -40.51 -17.42 13.12
C VAL A 271 -41.30 -18.03 11.99
N THR A 272 -42.47 -17.45 11.69
CA THR A 272 -43.33 -17.82 10.56
C THR A 272 -43.05 -16.91 9.37
N VAL A 273 -42.94 -17.48 8.17
CA VAL A 273 -42.68 -16.75 6.93
C VAL A 273 -43.49 -17.33 5.78
N THR A 274 -43.90 -16.48 4.85
CA THR A 274 -44.37 -16.95 3.53
C THR A 274 -43.18 -17.21 2.63
N GLY A 275 -43.07 -18.42 2.10
CA GLY A 275 -41.96 -18.79 1.19
C GLY A 275 -41.96 -17.89 -0.06
N SER A 276 -40.76 -17.39 -0.40
CA SER A 276 -40.56 -16.57 -1.58
C SER A 276 -39.14 -16.64 -2.09
N GLN A 277 -38.94 -16.34 -3.35
CA GLN A 277 -37.64 -16.17 -3.96
C GLN A 277 -37.65 -14.91 -4.82
N GLN A 278 -36.63 -14.07 -4.66
CA GLN A 278 -36.53 -12.83 -5.45
C GLN A 278 -35.07 -12.52 -5.78
N THR A 279 -34.85 -11.96 -6.96
CA THR A 279 -33.59 -11.37 -7.35
C THR A 279 -33.53 -9.95 -6.83
N LEU A 280 -32.46 -9.64 -6.10
CA LEU A 280 -32.23 -8.33 -5.52
C LEU A 280 -31.63 -7.36 -6.56
N PRO A 281 -31.70 -6.04 -6.34
CA PRO A 281 -31.18 -5.05 -7.29
C PRO A 281 -29.68 -5.21 -7.64
N GLY A 282 -28.87 -5.82 -6.77
CA GLY A 282 -27.46 -6.12 -7.00
C GLY A 282 -27.19 -7.42 -7.75
N GLY A 283 -28.23 -8.15 -8.14
CA GLY A 283 -28.11 -9.45 -8.82
C GLY A 283 -28.05 -10.66 -7.87
N ASP A 284 -27.98 -10.43 -6.57
CA ASP A 284 -28.05 -11.49 -5.56
C ASP A 284 -29.44 -12.12 -5.52
N THR A 285 -29.55 -13.35 -5.00
CA THR A 285 -30.83 -14.02 -4.85
C THR A 285 -31.15 -14.24 -3.37
N LEU A 286 -32.31 -13.72 -2.95
CA LEU A 286 -32.87 -13.94 -1.62
C LEU A 286 -33.95 -15.04 -1.71
N THR A 287 -33.82 -16.09 -0.93
CA THR A 287 -34.81 -17.16 -0.80
C THR A 287 -35.29 -17.24 0.64
N LEU A 288 -36.59 -17.24 0.85
CA LEU A 288 -37.25 -17.45 2.13
C LEU A 288 -38.02 -18.75 2.09
N ALA A 289 -37.89 -19.59 3.09
CA ALA A 289 -38.60 -20.86 3.20
C ALA A 289 -39.11 -21.07 4.63
N GLN A 290 -40.37 -21.54 4.75
CA GLN A 290 -40.90 -22.02 6.02
C GLN A 290 -40.42 -23.43 6.28
N THR A 291 -39.91 -23.69 7.48
CA THR A 291 -39.59 -25.04 7.98
C THR A 291 -40.46 -25.36 9.18
N THR A 292 -40.44 -26.62 9.63
CA THR A 292 -41.16 -27.05 10.82
C THR A 292 -40.70 -26.39 12.12
N ALA A 293 -39.44 -25.90 12.14
CA ALA A 293 -38.81 -25.28 13.31
C ALA A 293 -38.71 -23.77 13.24
N GLY A 294 -39.05 -23.13 12.09
CA GLY A 294 -38.93 -21.68 11.91
C GLY A 294 -38.70 -21.28 10.47
N ALA A 295 -38.30 -20.04 10.27
CA ALA A 295 -37.98 -19.49 8.98
C ALA A 295 -36.52 -19.70 8.59
N ALA A 296 -36.28 -20.18 7.37
CA ALA A 296 -34.96 -20.26 6.77
C ALA A 296 -34.84 -19.20 5.66
N LEU A 297 -33.76 -18.45 5.71
CA LEU A 297 -33.37 -17.48 4.69
C LEU A 297 -32.05 -17.90 4.09
N ARG A 298 -31.94 -17.83 2.77
CA ARG A 298 -30.70 -17.97 2.02
C ARG A 298 -30.47 -16.76 1.14
N LEU A 299 -29.35 -16.11 1.33
CA LEU A 299 -28.89 -15.02 0.47
C LEU A 299 -27.69 -15.53 -0.35
N ALA A 300 -27.93 -15.81 -1.64
CA ALA A 300 -26.84 -16.18 -2.55
C ALA A 300 -26.24 -14.90 -3.14
N THR A 301 -24.94 -14.66 -2.86
CA THR A 301 -24.22 -13.47 -3.28
C THR A 301 -23.17 -13.80 -4.34
N GLY A 302 -23.00 -12.92 -5.31
CA GLY A 302 -22.01 -13.05 -6.39
C GLY A 302 -20.56 -12.77 -5.97
N GLY A 303 -20.24 -12.87 -4.67
CA GLY A 303 -18.90 -12.60 -4.12
C GLY A 303 -18.86 -11.48 -3.09
N GLY A 304 -20.01 -10.93 -2.71
CA GLY A 304 -20.14 -9.93 -1.65
C GLY A 304 -19.90 -10.52 -0.26
N ARG A 305 -19.49 -9.67 0.67
CA ARG A 305 -19.36 -10.00 2.08
C ARG A 305 -20.58 -9.51 2.84
N SER A 306 -21.24 -10.40 3.57
CA SER A 306 -22.43 -10.07 4.35
C SER A 306 -22.14 -9.95 5.83
N GLU A 307 -22.68 -8.90 6.46
CA GLU A 307 -22.73 -8.69 7.91
C GLU A 307 -24.17 -8.72 8.39
N ILE A 308 -24.39 -9.28 9.58
CA ILE A 308 -25.73 -9.39 10.17
C ILE A 308 -25.71 -8.73 11.53
N PHE A 309 -26.75 -7.96 11.82
CA PHE A 309 -26.98 -7.37 13.13
C PHE A 309 -28.49 -7.21 13.36
N THR A 310 -28.87 -7.02 14.62
CA THR A 310 -30.27 -6.81 15.02
C THR A 310 -30.49 -5.38 15.48
N LEU A 311 -31.69 -4.86 15.25
CA LEU A 311 -32.17 -3.58 15.77
C LEU A 311 -33.45 -3.84 16.57
N GLU A 312 -33.61 -3.11 17.68
CA GLU A 312 -34.79 -3.13 18.52
C GLU A 312 -35.69 -1.93 18.18
N ASP A 313 -36.97 -2.03 18.54
CA ASP A 313 -38.01 -1.00 18.35
C ASP A 313 -38.19 -0.46 16.90
N PRO A 314 -38.84 -1.19 16.01
CA PRO A 314 -39.32 -2.59 16.11
C PRO A 314 -38.18 -3.58 15.90
N PHE A 315 -38.40 -4.86 16.25
CA PHE A 315 -37.40 -5.90 16.02
C PHE A 315 -37.11 -6.14 14.55
N ARG A 316 -35.83 -6.04 14.20
CA ARG A 316 -35.36 -6.21 12.81
C ARG A 316 -34.07 -7.01 12.80
N VAL A 317 -33.97 -7.90 11.82
CA VAL A 317 -32.69 -8.46 11.43
C VAL A 317 -32.23 -7.76 10.17
N VAL A 318 -31.03 -7.19 10.19
CA VAL A 318 -30.43 -6.46 9.07
C VAL A 318 -29.28 -7.26 8.51
N ILE A 319 -29.25 -7.42 7.20
CA ILE A 319 -28.16 -8.06 6.46
C ILE A 319 -27.61 -7.02 5.48
N ASP A 320 -26.38 -6.58 5.67
CA ASP A 320 -25.66 -5.71 4.76
C ASP A 320 -24.66 -6.54 3.94
N THR A 321 -24.85 -6.58 2.63
CA THR A 321 -23.93 -7.23 1.70
C THR A 321 -23.15 -6.19 0.93
N THR A 322 -21.84 -6.18 1.11
CA THR A 322 -20.91 -5.28 0.43
C THR A 322 -20.22 -6.01 -0.72
N THR A 323 -20.30 -5.45 -1.90
CA THR A 323 -19.75 -6.02 -3.14
C THR A 323 -18.96 -4.96 -3.90
N TYR A 324 -17.82 -5.35 -4.49
CA TYR A 324 -17.14 -4.51 -5.46
C TYR A 324 -17.88 -4.54 -6.79
N THR A 325 -18.36 -3.38 -7.26
CA THR A 325 -19.02 -3.25 -8.57
C THR A 325 -18.01 -3.13 -9.71
N ASP A 326 -16.79 -2.69 -9.42
CA ASP A 326 -15.68 -2.62 -10.36
C ASP A 326 -14.39 -3.04 -9.65
N ALA A 327 -13.93 -4.26 -9.92
CA ALA A 327 -12.68 -4.80 -9.36
C ALA A 327 -11.42 -4.15 -9.94
N SER A 328 -11.54 -3.34 -10.99
CA SER A 328 -10.40 -2.61 -11.57
C SER A 328 -10.07 -1.32 -10.80
N VAL A 329 -10.97 -0.86 -9.95
CA VAL A 329 -10.82 0.35 -9.12
C VAL A 329 -10.84 -0.03 -7.65
N PRO A 330 -9.86 0.40 -6.84
CA PRO A 330 -9.88 0.11 -5.41
C PRO A 330 -11.04 0.81 -4.71
N PRO A 331 -11.58 0.23 -3.63
CA PRO A 331 -12.66 0.85 -2.88
C PRO A 331 -12.20 2.18 -2.27
N PRO A 332 -13.04 3.22 -2.30
CA PRO A 332 -12.76 4.48 -1.64
C PRO A 332 -12.80 4.30 -0.13
N ILE A 333 -12.22 5.28 0.58
CA ILE A 333 -12.29 5.28 2.04
C ILE A 333 -13.68 5.69 2.54
N ASN A 334 -14.22 4.95 3.49
CA ASN A 334 -15.39 5.33 4.29
C ASN A 334 -14.89 5.83 5.66
N PRO A 335 -15.02 7.12 6.00
CA PRO A 335 -14.56 7.67 7.26
C PRO A 335 -15.19 7.04 8.50
N ASP A 336 -16.45 6.59 8.39
CA ASP A 336 -17.22 6.05 9.52
C ASP A 336 -16.79 4.62 9.91
N ASP A 337 -16.01 3.97 9.05
CA ASP A 337 -15.56 2.58 9.22
C ASP A 337 -14.04 2.48 9.45
N LEU A 338 -13.42 3.57 9.87
CA LEU A 338 -12.01 3.60 10.19
C LEU A 338 -11.72 3.00 11.57
N PRO A 339 -10.54 2.38 11.78
CA PRO A 339 -10.10 1.96 13.10
C PRO A 339 -10.09 3.15 14.08
N ALA A 340 -10.45 2.89 15.34
CA ALA A 340 -10.37 3.90 16.39
C ALA A 340 -8.96 4.52 16.45
N GLY A 341 -8.85 5.83 16.60
CA GLY A 341 -7.59 6.57 16.58
C GLY A 341 -7.03 6.86 15.19
N VAL A 342 -7.75 6.51 14.11
CA VAL A 342 -7.45 6.90 12.75
C VAL A 342 -8.44 7.95 12.27
N THR A 343 -7.95 9.06 11.74
CA THR A 343 -8.79 10.15 11.21
C THR A 343 -8.50 10.41 9.75
N TYR A 344 -9.55 10.62 8.98
CA TYR A 344 -9.45 10.95 7.56
C TYR A 344 -9.90 12.40 7.29
N ARG A 345 -9.13 13.09 6.46
CA ARG A 345 -9.48 14.43 5.95
C ARG A 345 -9.25 14.48 4.45
N ASN A 346 -10.18 15.10 3.75
CA ASN A 346 -10.07 15.37 2.31
C ASN A 346 -10.10 16.88 2.07
N ARG A 347 -9.18 17.36 1.23
CA ARG A 347 -9.14 18.74 0.74
C ARG A 347 -8.91 18.75 -0.78
N GLY A 348 -9.97 18.54 -1.52
CA GLY A 348 -9.91 18.43 -2.98
C GLY A 348 -9.11 17.20 -3.42
N LEU A 349 -7.95 17.40 -4.06
CA LEU A 349 -7.08 16.30 -4.50
C LEU A 349 -6.19 15.74 -3.39
N LEU A 350 -6.16 16.38 -2.21
CA LEU A 350 -5.33 15.97 -1.09
C LEU A 350 -6.13 15.16 -0.07
N HIS A 351 -5.68 13.94 0.19
CA HIS A 351 -6.21 13.03 1.18
C HIS A 351 -5.18 12.84 2.30
N LEU A 352 -5.62 12.95 3.54
CA LEU A 352 -4.79 12.83 4.74
C LEU A 352 -5.38 11.78 5.67
N LEU A 353 -4.55 10.86 6.12
CA LEU A 353 -4.91 9.81 7.08
C LEU A 353 -3.96 9.95 8.28
N SER A 354 -4.45 10.48 9.39
CA SER A 354 -3.67 10.75 10.61
C SER A 354 -3.91 9.69 11.67
N PHE A 355 -2.87 9.35 12.42
CA PHE A 355 -2.85 8.27 13.39
C PHE A 355 -2.56 8.81 14.79
N ASP A 356 -3.36 8.42 15.77
CA ASP A 356 -3.11 8.72 17.17
C ASP A 356 -1.81 8.03 17.64
N PRO A 357 -0.76 8.78 18.02
CA PRO A 357 0.51 8.21 18.44
C PRO A 357 0.41 7.43 19.76
N ALA A 358 -0.65 7.59 20.53
CA ALA A 358 -0.90 6.75 21.70
C ALA A 358 -1.37 5.34 21.33
N MET A 359 -2.05 5.19 20.18
CA MET A 359 -2.63 3.92 19.73
C MET A 359 -1.77 3.22 18.68
N PHE A 360 -1.05 3.97 17.86
CA PHE A 360 -0.30 3.43 16.73
C PHE A 360 1.16 3.88 16.73
N GLN A 361 2.02 3.06 16.16
CA GLN A 361 3.40 3.41 15.86
C GLN A 361 3.73 3.09 14.41
N PRO A 362 4.40 4.00 13.69
CA PRO A 362 4.90 3.71 12.36
C PRO A 362 6.13 2.78 12.41
N ARG A 363 6.25 1.92 11.41
CA ARG A 363 7.35 0.99 11.18
C ARG A 363 7.72 0.92 9.71
N VAL A 364 8.98 0.75 9.40
CA VAL A 364 9.41 0.38 8.05
C VAL A 364 9.30 -1.14 7.89
N VAL A 365 8.59 -1.57 6.87
CA VAL A 365 8.38 -2.98 6.56
C VAL A 365 8.90 -3.25 5.15
N SER A 366 9.70 -4.30 5.00
CA SER A 366 10.28 -4.70 3.73
C SER A 366 9.76 -6.06 3.27
N ALA A 367 9.50 -6.19 1.98
CA ALA A 367 9.33 -7.48 1.33
C ALA A 367 10.67 -8.28 1.38
N PRO A 368 10.65 -9.60 1.17
CA PRO A 368 11.88 -10.37 0.99
C PRO A 368 12.77 -9.77 -0.10
N LEU A 369 14.09 -9.87 0.08
CA LEU A 369 15.06 -9.29 -0.84
C LEU A 369 14.79 -9.68 -2.31
N GLY A 370 14.80 -8.69 -3.21
CA GLY A 370 14.51 -8.89 -4.63
C GLY A 370 13.04 -9.18 -4.95
N ARG A 371 12.13 -8.94 -4.02
CA ARG A 371 10.68 -9.09 -4.22
C ARG A 371 9.92 -7.81 -3.89
N SER A 372 8.75 -7.69 -4.47
CA SER A 372 7.77 -6.65 -4.16
C SER A 372 6.47 -7.28 -3.73
N LEU A 373 5.77 -6.66 -2.80
CA LEU A 373 4.45 -7.03 -2.30
C LEU A 373 3.50 -5.85 -2.42
N SER A 374 2.20 -6.11 -2.43
CA SER A 374 1.23 -5.02 -2.32
C SER A 374 1.33 -4.35 -0.95
N VAL A 375 0.97 -3.07 -0.86
CA VAL A 375 0.94 -2.36 0.43
C VAL A 375 0.03 -3.07 1.44
N PRO A 376 -1.18 -3.55 1.07
CA PRO A 376 -1.99 -4.37 1.97
C PRO A 376 -1.30 -5.63 2.50
N ASP A 377 -0.52 -6.34 1.66
CA ASP A 377 0.21 -7.53 2.11
C ASP A 377 1.33 -7.17 3.08
N LEU A 378 2.02 -6.05 2.86
CA LEU A 378 3.03 -5.52 3.79
C LEU A 378 2.37 -5.12 5.12
N VAL A 379 1.22 -4.44 5.09
CA VAL A 379 0.42 -4.10 6.28
C VAL A 379 0.03 -5.36 7.04
N LYS A 380 -0.54 -6.35 6.36
CA LYS A 380 -0.94 -7.62 6.96
C LYS A 380 0.24 -8.38 7.56
N SER A 381 1.38 -8.44 6.87
CA SER A 381 2.58 -9.15 7.34
C SER A 381 3.15 -8.56 8.63
N ALA A 382 2.96 -7.27 8.85
CA ALA A 382 3.40 -6.55 10.05
C ALA A 382 2.35 -6.50 11.17
N GLY A 383 1.15 -7.04 10.95
CA GLY A 383 0.02 -6.87 11.88
C GLY A 383 -0.44 -5.42 12.01
N GLY A 384 -0.22 -4.65 10.95
CA GLY A 384 -0.58 -3.23 10.89
C GLY A 384 -2.02 -3.00 10.51
N VAL A 385 -2.49 -1.76 10.67
CA VAL A 385 -3.84 -1.31 10.29
C VAL A 385 -3.85 -0.44 9.03
N ALA A 386 -2.72 0.18 8.69
CA ALA A 386 -2.61 1.05 7.53
C ALA A 386 -1.16 1.11 7.03
N GLY A 387 -0.96 1.56 5.80
CA GLY A 387 0.36 1.76 5.24
C GLY A 387 0.38 2.64 4.00
N VAL A 388 1.56 3.17 3.74
CA VAL A 388 1.91 3.92 2.53
C VAL A 388 3.14 3.27 1.89
N ASN A 389 3.22 3.26 0.56
CA ASN A 389 4.40 2.77 -0.13
C ASN A 389 5.67 3.51 0.33
N GLY A 390 6.80 2.84 0.23
CA GLY A 390 8.08 3.38 0.65
C GLY A 390 8.84 4.17 -0.42
N GLY A 391 10.18 4.05 -0.38
CA GLY A 391 11.10 4.79 -1.24
C GLY A 391 11.24 4.22 -2.65
N TYR A 392 12.09 4.90 -3.43
CA TYR A 392 12.40 4.50 -4.80
C TYR A 392 13.13 3.15 -4.86
N PHE A 393 12.87 2.40 -5.92
CA PHE A 393 13.48 1.10 -6.15
C PHE A 393 13.74 0.84 -7.64
N ASP A 394 14.63 -0.09 -7.93
CA ASP A 394 14.80 -0.59 -9.31
C ASP A 394 13.68 -1.61 -9.61
N PRO A 395 12.77 -1.33 -10.53
CA PRO A 395 11.65 -2.22 -10.84
C PRO A 395 12.06 -3.58 -11.45
N ARG A 396 13.31 -3.70 -11.93
CA ARG A 396 13.83 -4.96 -12.49
C ARG A 396 14.31 -5.92 -11.41
N THR A 397 14.82 -5.38 -10.31
CA THR A 397 15.43 -6.15 -9.22
C THR A 397 14.64 -6.10 -7.93
N ALA A 398 13.66 -5.19 -7.83
CA ALA A 398 12.94 -4.85 -6.61
C ALA A 398 13.86 -4.45 -5.43
N LEU A 399 15.08 -3.99 -5.73
CA LEU A 399 16.00 -3.50 -4.71
C LEU A 399 15.80 -2.02 -4.45
N PRO A 400 15.80 -1.58 -3.18
CA PRO A 400 15.77 -0.17 -2.83
C PRO A 400 16.97 0.58 -3.45
N VAL A 401 16.75 1.78 -3.93
CA VAL A 401 17.80 2.64 -4.50
C VAL A 401 18.55 3.40 -3.41
N ASP A 402 17.92 3.60 -2.25
CA ASP A 402 18.44 4.41 -1.16
C ASP A 402 18.22 3.74 0.19
N LEU A 403 18.53 4.43 1.29
CA LEU A 403 18.50 3.95 2.66
C LEU A 403 17.19 3.23 3.01
N VAL A 404 17.38 2.04 3.56
CA VAL A 404 16.36 1.32 4.32
C VAL A 404 17.01 0.78 5.60
N ALA A 405 16.47 1.14 6.75
CA ALA A 405 16.83 0.58 8.04
C ALA A 405 15.57 0.05 8.74
N VAL A 406 15.67 -1.16 9.28
CA VAL A 406 14.58 -1.87 9.95
C VAL A 406 15.07 -2.47 11.26
N GLY A 407 14.45 -2.07 12.37
CA GLY A 407 14.81 -2.59 13.69
C GLY A 407 16.26 -2.34 14.10
N GLY A 408 16.80 -1.17 13.78
CA GLY A 408 18.18 -0.78 14.05
C GLY A 408 19.21 -1.32 13.06
N LEU A 409 18.78 -2.05 12.02
CA LEU A 409 19.69 -2.63 11.04
C LEU A 409 19.49 -1.97 9.66
N MET A 410 20.54 -1.40 9.11
CA MET A 410 20.55 -0.82 7.77
C MET A 410 20.66 -1.95 6.73
N THR A 411 19.61 -2.15 5.94
CA THR A 411 19.52 -3.20 4.91
C THR A 411 19.84 -2.70 3.50
N ALA A 412 19.75 -1.38 3.27
CA ALA A 412 20.19 -0.73 2.04
C ALA A 412 20.92 0.57 2.38
N ALA A 413 21.98 0.85 1.63
CA ALA A 413 22.86 2.00 1.89
C ALA A 413 22.21 3.33 1.46
N SER A 414 22.52 4.41 2.20
CA SER A 414 22.15 5.76 1.83
C SER A 414 22.95 6.28 0.64
N LEU A 415 22.27 6.95 -0.29
CA LEU A 415 22.90 7.81 -1.30
C LEU A 415 23.34 9.18 -0.73
N GLU A 416 23.02 9.46 0.55
CA GLU A 416 23.38 10.68 1.30
C GLU A 416 22.82 12.00 0.73
N LYS A 417 21.90 11.90 -0.20
CA LYS A 417 21.30 13.06 -0.88
C LYS A 417 19.84 13.25 -0.56
N ARG A 418 19.11 12.13 -0.45
CA ARG A 418 17.65 12.12 -0.35
C ARG A 418 17.18 12.39 1.07
N ALA A 419 16.06 13.07 1.15
CA ALA A 419 15.34 13.20 2.40
C ALA A 419 14.92 11.85 2.95
N THR A 420 15.01 11.71 4.25
CA THR A 420 14.75 10.48 5.00
C THR A 420 13.70 10.75 6.06
N VAL A 421 12.79 9.82 6.22
CA VAL A 421 11.96 9.71 7.40
C VAL A 421 12.48 8.59 8.28
N GLY A 422 12.64 8.84 9.56
CA GLY A 422 13.03 7.86 10.57
C GLY A 422 11.99 7.77 11.68
N PHE A 423 12.06 6.68 12.45
CA PHE A 423 11.19 6.46 13.59
C PHE A 423 12.01 5.99 14.78
N THR A 424 11.80 6.62 15.93
CA THR A 424 12.37 6.17 17.19
C THR A 424 11.66 4.89 17.67
N ALA A 425 12.22 4.21 18.66
CA ALA A 425 11.55 3.08 19.32
C ALA A 425 10.17 3.48 19.91
N GLY A 426 10.03 4.73 20.31
CA GLY A 426 8.77 5.33 20.73
C GLY A 426 7.78 5.63 19.60
N GLY A 427 8.18 5.52 18.33
CA GLY A 427 7.35 5.83 17.16
C GLY A 427 7.31 7.31 16.80
N GLU A 428 8.17 8.13 17.38
CA GLU A 428 8.34 9.52 16.99
C GLU A 428 8.98 9.60 15.60
N ALA A 429 8.44 10.47 14.75
CA ALA A 429 8.92 10.64 13.39
C ALA A 429 10.04 11.71 13.32
N LEU A 430 11.12 11.35 12.64
CA LEU A 430 12.28 12.19 12.38
C LEU A 430 12.34 12.49 10.87
N PHE A 431 12.64 13.74 10.51
CA PHE A 431 12.75 14.17 9.12
C PHE A 431 14.08 14.91 8.91
N GLY A 432 14.81 14.59 7.85
CA GLY A 432 16.08 15.23 7.57
C GLY A 432 16.93 14.45 6.57
N TYR A 433 18.25 14.59 6.71
CA TYR A 433 19.23 14.06 5.77
C TYR A 433 20.37 13.32 6.47
N PRO A 434 20.10 12.23 7.19
CA PRO A 434 21.14 11.47 7.85
C PRO A 434 22.07 10.77 6.83
N ARG A 435 23.30 10.48 7.28
CA ARG A 435 24.32 9.77 6.49
C ARG A 435 24.78 8.51 7.23
N PRO A 436 23.90 7.52 7.44
CA PRO A 436 24.22 6.36 8.28
C PRO A 436 25.34 5.53 7.69
N ARG A 437 26.23 5.09 8.59
CA ARG A 437 27.33 4.16 8.30
C ARG A 437 27.46 3.14 9.41
N TYR A 438 27.68 1.90 9.05
CA TYR A 438 28.21 0.95 10.01
C TYR A 438 29.67 1.29 10.31
N VAL A 439 30.02 1.29 11.58
CA VAL A 439 31.37 1.43 12.07
C VAL A 439 31.70 0.17 12.87
N LEU A 440 32.79 -0.49 12.47
CA LEU A 440 33.37 -1.61 13.20
C LEU A 440 34.48 -1.08 14.11
N SER A 441 34.47 -1.44 15.38
CA SER A 441 35.49 -1.03 16.33
C SER A 441 35.93 -2.20 17.20
N GLY A 442 37.20 -2.15 17.62
CA GLY A 442 37.82 -3.19 18.44
C GLY A 442 39.27 -2.85 18.77
N PRO A 443 40.10 -3.82 19.21
CA PRO A 443 41.55 -3.62 19.45
C PRO A 443 42.32 -3.11 18.22
N PHE A 444 41.74 -3.31 17.03
CA PHE A 444 42.28 -2.83 15.74
C PHE A 444 41.97 -1.34 15.44
N GLY A 445 41.27 -0.65 16.35
CA GLY A 445 40.76 0.72 16.15
C GLY A 445 39.36 0.72 15.58
N SER A 446 39.05 1.65 14.65
CA SER A 446 37.75 1.80 14.02
C SER A 446 37.86 1.79 12.49
N VAL A 447 36.93 1.08 11.84
CA VAL A 447 36.84 0.98 10.38
C VAL A 447 35.39 1.23 9.95
N THR A 448 35.18 2.15 9.00
CA THR A 448 33.89 2.44 8.43
C THR A 448 33.55 1.49 7.28
N VAL A 449 32.36 0.94 7.29
CA VAL A 449 31.83 0.10 6.22
C VAL A 449 31.49 0.94 4.99
N ASN A 450 32.00 0.56 3.84
CA ASN A 450 31.87 1.33 2.60
C ASN A 450 30.60 0.98 1.80
N SER A 451 30.04 -0.22 2.00
CA SER A 451 28.96 -0.75 1.16
C SER A 451 27.99 -1.61 1.96
N VAL A 452 26.71 -1.62 1.55
CA VAL A 452 25.69 -2.52 2.09
C VAL A 452 25.04 -3.26 0.92
N ARG A 453 25.35 -4.55 0.80
CA ARG A 453 24.86 -5.43 -0.28
C ARG A 453 25.20 -6.89 -0.02
N SER A 454 24.48 -7.81 -0.69
CA SER A 454 24.82 -9.25 -0.63
C SER A 454 26.04 -9.63 -1.47
N ALA A 455 26.16 -9.05 -2.68
CA ALA A 455 27.30 -9.31 -3.56
C ALA A 455 28.52 -8.50 -3.09
N PRO A 456 29.62 -9.15 -2.69
CA PRO A 456 30.80 -8.46 -2.20
C PRO A 456 31.59 -7.79 -3.33
N ASN A 457 32.40 -6.81 -2.93
CA ASN A 457 33.42 -6.21 -3.78
C ASN A 457 34.76 -6.26 -3.01
N ALA A 458 35.78 -6.86 -3.60
CA ALA A 458 37.07 -7.04 -2.94
C ALA A 458 37.73 -5.71 -2.48
N ALA A 459 37.49 -4.61 -3.21
CA ALA A 459 38.01 -3.29 -2.84
C ALA A 459 37.24 -2.62 -1.69
N LEU A 460 36.15 -3.19 -1.21
CA LEU A 460 35.26 -2.59 -0.22
C LEU A 460 35.04 -3.52 0.97
N LEU A 461 34.88 -2.91 2.14
CA LEU A 461 34.28 -3.58 3.30
C LEU A 461 32.75 -3.50 3.13
N THR A 462 32.11 -4.64 2.97
CA THR A 462 30.70 -4.76 2.61
C THR A 462 29.91 -5.38 3.76
N ALA A 463 28.84 -4.71 4.19
CA ALA A 463 27.87 -5.26 5.14
C ALA A 463 26.65 -5.86 4.42
N PHE A 464 26.07 -6.88 5.03
CA PHE A 464 24.78 -7.46 4.62
C PHE A 464 24.02 -7.92 5.86
N VAL A 465 22.75 -7.60 5.92
CA VAL A 465 21.85 -8.15 6.95
C VAL A 465 21.29 -9.47 6.43
N GLY A 466 21.69 -10.57 7.03
CA GLY A 466 21.28 -11.90 6.62
C GLY A 466 19.77 -12.10 6.64
N ASP A 467 19.26 -12.82 5.67
CA ASP A 467 17.83 -13.19 5.51
C ASP A 467 17.61 -14.70 5.60
N GLY A 468 18.64 -15.49 5.85
CA GLY A 468 18.60 -16.95 5.90
C GLY A 468 18.49 -17.63 4.52
N LYS A 469 18.61 -16.88 3.43
CA LYS A 469 18.42 -17.36 2.05
C LYS A 469 19.50 -16.87 1.10
N THR A 470 19.94 -15.64 1.26
CA THR A 470 20.89 -14.99 0.36
C THR A 470 22.31 -15.36 0.72
N SER A 471 23.09 -15.70 -0.30
CA SER A 471 24.51 -16.03 -0.18
C SER A 471 25.34 -14.76 -0.09
N VAL A 472 26.35 -14.79 0.78
CA VAL A 472 27.37 -13.76 0.97
C VAL A 472 28.76 -14.36 0.87
N GLY A 473 29.80 -13.52 0.83
CA GLY A 473 31.18 -13.98 0.71
C GLY A 473 31.60 -14.22 -0.73
N GLY A 474 32.80 -14.76 -0.93
CA GLY A 474 33.39 -15.02 -2.23
C GLY A 474 34.76 -15.65 -2.13
N ALA A 475 35.32 -16.09 -3.24
CA ALA A 475 36.64 -16.67 -3.29
C ALA A 475 37.68 -15.64 -2.81
N GLY A 476 38.58 -16.04 -1.89
CA GLY A 476 39.60 -15.18 -1.31
C GLY A 476 39.12 -14.13 -0.30
N LEU A 477 37.81 -14.02 -0.09
CA LEU A 477 37.22 -13.05 0.83
C LEU A 477 36.93 -13.69 2.19
N THR A 478 37.10 -12.90 3.24
CA THR A 478 36.70 -13.24 4.61
C THR A 478 35.37 -12.58 4.93
N THR A 479 34.47 -13.32 5.57
CA THR A 479 33.20 -12.79 6.09
C THR A 479 33.10 -13.04 7.58
N LEU A 480 32.89 -11.96 8.34
CA LEU A 480 32.60 -12.00 9.78
C LEU A 480 31.11 -11.97 9.99
N LEU A 481 30.56 -12.90 10.76
CA LEU A 481 29.21 -12.85 11.25
C LEU A 481 29.17 -12.26 12.66
N VAL A 482 28.28 -11.31 12.89
CA VAL A 482 28.09 -10.65 14.18
C VAL A 482 26.59 -10.63 14.49
N ALA A 483 26.21 -11.16 15.64
CA ALA A 483 24.82 -11.02 16.08
C ALA A 483 24.58 -9.56 16.51
N PRO A 484 23.40 -8.99 16.21
CA PRO A 484 23.05 -7.64 16.66
C PRO A 484 23.22 -7.50 18.18
N GLY A 485 23.92 -6.45 18.62
CA GLY A 485 24.25 -6.21 20.03
C GLY A 485 25.40 -7.08 20.60
N SER A 486 26.00 -7.96 19.81
CA SER A 486 27.19 -8.69 20.22
C SER A 486 28.44 -7.79 20.13
N ALA A 487 29.36 -7.96 21.09
CA ALA A 487 30.66 -7.31 21.10
C ALA A 487 31.77 -8.21 20.52
N SER A 488 31.43 -9.29 19.84
CA SER A 488 32.39 -10.23 19.28
C SER A 488 31.92 -10.87 17.98
N VAL A 489 32.87 -11.34 17.20
CA VAL A 489 32.61 -12.13 15.99
C VAL A 489 32.02 -13.49 16.38
N THR A 490 30.79 -13.75 15.94
CA THR A 490 30.13 -15.03 16.21
C THR A 490 30.73 -16.16 15.35
N ARG A 491 31.09 -15.84 14.11
CA ARG A 491 31.70 -16.77 13.15
C ARG A 491 32.55 -16.00 12.15
N ALA A 492 33.70 -16.54 11.79
CA ALA A 492 34.48 -16.11 10.64
C ALA A 492 34.50 -17.24 9.61
N ALA A 493 34.38 -16.92 8.34
CA ALA A 493 34.38 -17.90 7.26
C ALA A 493 34.98 -17.31 5.98
N THR A 494 35.57 -18.18 5.17
CA THR A 494 36.04 -17.86 3.82
C THR A 494 35.11 -18.53 2.78
N GLY A 495 35.07 -17.98 1.56
CA GLY A 495 34.21 -18.50 0.52
C GLY A 495 32.74 -18.00 0.64
N GLN A 496 31.87 -18.68 -0.08
CA GLN A 496 30.46 -18.29 -0.20
C GLN A 496 29.57 -19.14 0.70
N PHE A 497 28.66 -18.52 1.44
CA PHE A 497 27.69 -19.23 2.29
C PHE A 497 26.43 -18.39 2.52
N ILE A 498 25.36 -19.01 3.03
CA ILE A 498 24.10 -18.32 3.35
C ILE A 498 24.24 -17.65 4.71
N ALA A 499 24.03 -16.32 4.75
CA ALA A 499 24.01 -15.56 5.98
C ALA A 499 22.74 -15.87 6.79
N PRO A 500 22.84 -16.27 8.07
CA PRO A 500 21.68 -16.52 8.93
C PRO A 500 20.78 -15.28 9.05
N ALA A 501 19.48 -15.48 9.20
CA ALA A 501 18.52 -14.38 9.33
C ALA A 501 18.89 -13.46 10.52
N ARG A 502 18.75 -12.16 10.32
CA ARG A 502 19.02 -11.10 11.31
C ARG A 502 20.47 -11.06 11.84
N THR A 503 21.42 -11.66 11.13
CA THR A 503 22.84 -11.58 11.44
C THR A 503 23.52 -10.56 10.53
N LEU A 504 24.42 -9.74 11.08
CA LEU A 504 25.27 -8.87 10.28
C LEU A 504 26.45 -9.67 9.71
N ALA A 505 26.60 -9.63 8.40
CA ALA A 505 27.73 -10.23 7.69
C ALA A 505 28.62 -9.10 7.14
N PHE A 506 29.89 -9.10 7.50
CA PHE A 506 30.90 -8.14 6.99
C PHE A 506 31.90 -8.88 6.13
N THR A 507 31.85 -8.63 4.82
CA THR A 507 32.74 -9.29 3.83
C THR A 507 33.79 -8.32 3.34
N PHE A 508 35.05 -8.78 3.33
CA PHE A 508 36.20 -7.99 2.91
C PHE A 508 37.33 -8.87 2.37
N ASP A 509 38.22 -8.26 1.61
CA ASP A 509 39.50 -8.84 1.25
C ASP A 509 40.54 -8.60 2.38
N PRO A 510 41.09 -9.66 2.99
CA PRO A 510 42.10 -9.51 4.03
C PRO A 510 43.34 -8.71 3.61
N ALA A 511 43.68 -8.67 2.32
CA ALA A 511 44.78 -7.87 1.82
C ALA A 511 44.48 -6.37 1.84
N HIS A 512 43.26 -5.97 1.60
CA HIS A 512 42.81 -4.57 1.65
C HIS A 512 42.48 -4.10 3.07
N PHE A 513 42.06 -5.02 3.95
CA PHE A 513 41.68 -4.73 5.34
C PHE A 513 42.47 -5.60 6.34
N PRO A 514 43.81 -5.47 6.40
CA PRO A 514 44.67 -6.36 7.19
C PRO A 514 44.42 -6.25 8.69
N ALA A 515 43.94 -5.13 9.19
CA ALA A 515 43.66 -4.89 10.60
C ALA A 515 42.41 -5.58 11.14
N LEU A 516 41.46 -5.96 10.27
CA LEU A 516 40.25 -6.61 10.72
C LEU A 516 40.50 -8.04 11.23
N PRO A 517 39.78 -8.50 12.27
CA PRO A 517 39.89 -9.85 12.78
C PRO A 517 39.48 -10.89 11.71
N ARG A 518 39.99 -12.13 11.87
CA ARG A 518 39.75 -13.24 10.93
C ARG A 518 39.23 -14.49 11.61
N GLU A 519 38.91 -14.42 12.88
CA GLU A 519 38.51 -15.58 13.68
C GLU A 519 37.30 -15.32 14.56
N ALA A 520 36.58 -16.39 14.89
CA ALA A 520 35.48 -16.34 15.82
C ALA A 520 35.97 -16.00 17.24
N GLY A 521 35.15 -15.30 18.02
CA GLY A 521 35.48 -14.84 19.37
C GLY A 521 36.27 -13.53 19.42
N ALA A 522 36.82 -13.06 18.29
CA ALA A 522 37.54 -11.79 18.27
C ALA A 522 36.63 -10.62 18.69
N ALA A 523 37.17 -9.70 19.49
CA ALA A 523 36.45 -8.52 19.94
C ALA A 523 36.10 -7.60 18.74
N LEU A 524 34.84 -7.33 18.56
CA LEU A 524 34.31 -6.49 17.48
C LEU A 524 32.97 -5.92 17.88
N ASN A 525 32.88 -4.59 17.99
CA ASN A 525 31.63 -3.86 18.17
C ASN A 525 31.17 -3.31 16.84
N VAL A 526 29.87 -3.34 16.64
CA VAL A 526 29.19 -2.77 15.45
C VAL A 526 28.25 -1.69 15.90
N THR A 527 28.44 -0.47 15.37
CA THR A 527 27.55 0.66 15.61
C THR A 527 27.03 1.17 14.27
N LEU A 528 25.76 1.59 14.24
CA LEU A 528 25.18 2.34 13.14
C LEU A 528 25.25 3.83 13.51
N ASN A 529 26.25 4.53 12.96
CA ASN A 529 26.44 5.96 13.19
C ASN A 529 25.66 6.74 12.14
N TRP A 530 24.71 7.57 12.56
CA TRP A 530 23.82 8.30 11.67
C TRP A 530 24.42 9.57 11.06
N GLN A 531 25.52 10.09 11.64
CA GLN A 531 26.26 11.26 11.15
C GLN A 531 25.34 12.46 10.83
N ALA A 532 24.37 12.73 11.68
CA ALA A 532 23.40 13.79 11.52
C ALA A 532 23.21 14.54 12.83
N THR A 533 23.00 15.87 12.71
CA THR A 533 22.85 16.79 13.85
C THR A 533 21.52 17.58 13.79
N ASP A 534 20.75 17.39 12.72
CA ASP A 534 19.51 18.11 12.46
C ASP A 534 18.30 17.52 13.24
N ALA A 535 18.44 16.31 13.77
CA ALA A 535 17.46 15.63 14.61
C ALA A 535 18.16 14.52 15.42
N PRO A 536 17.51 13.92 16.45
CA PRO A 536 18.08 12.88 17.28
C PRO A 536 18.12 11.51 16.56
N TRP A 537 18.79 11.43 15.41
CA TRP A 537 18.85 10.25 14.56
C TRP A 537 19.46 9.02 15.24
N GLU A 538 20.30 9.20 16.25
CA GLU A 538 20.88 8.09 17.01
C GLU A 538 19.81 7.26 17.75
N SER A 539 18.62 7.81 17.95
CA SER A 539 17.46 7.11 18.52
C SER A 539 16.59 6.40 17.47
N ALA A 540 16.90 6.55 16.18
CA ALA A 540 16.15 5.94 15.10
C ALA A 540 16.36 4.41 15.07
N VAL A 541 15.27 3.67 15.03
CA VAL A 541 15.27 2.21 14.86
C VAL A 541 14.81 1.79 13.47
N ASP A 542 13.95 2.59 12.85
CA ASP A 542 13.51 2.40 11.48
C ASP A 542 13.77 3.68 10.69
N ALA A 543 14.19 3.57 9.43
CA ALA A 543 14.37 4.72 8.57
C ALA A 543 14.23 4.33 7.09
N LEU A 544 13.77 5.27 6.29
CA LEU A 544 13.60 5.10 4.85
C LEU A 544 13.83 6.41 4.12
N SER A 545 14.77 6.39 3.16
CA SER A 545 14.99 7.51 2.26
C SER A 545 14.10 7.44 1.02
N ALA A 546 13.56 8.57 0.63
CA ALA A 546 12.74 8.72 -0.57
C ALA A 546 12.96 10.11 -1.20
N GLY A 547 12.24 11.13 -0.74
CA GLY A 547 12.42 12.53 -1.18
C GLY A 547 11.64 12.92 -2.43
N PRO A 548 11.54 14.20 -2.70
CA PRO A 548 12.15 15.27 -1.94
C PRO A 548 11.48 15.51 -0.58
N LEU A 549 12.20 16.22 0.30
CA LEU A 549 11.59 16.88 1.46
C LEU A 549 10.58 17.89 0.94
N LEU A 550 9.30 17.65 1.21
CA LEU A 550 8.21 18.50 0.72
C LEU A 550 7.99 19.71 1.63
N VAL A 551 7.91 19.43 2.94
CA VAL A 551 7.59 20.40 3.97
C VAL A 551 8.54 20.24 5.15
N GLN A 552 9.01 21.35 5.70
CA GLN A 552 9.78 21.41 6.94
C GLN A 552 9.34 22.62 7.75
N GLY A 553 9.01 22.41 9.03
CA GLY A 553 8.55 23.48 9.91
C GLY A 553 7.32 24.22 9.39
N GLY A 554 6.43 23.58 8.65
CA GLY A 554 5.23 24.15 8.05
C GLY A 554 5.48 25.02 6.81
N ARG A 555 6.66 24.91 6.19
CA ARG A 555 7.02 25.64 4.97
C ARG A 555 7.46 24.68 3.87
N VAL A 556 7.24 25.06 2.61
CA VAL A 556 7.76 24.28 1.47
C VAL A 556 9.28 24.24 1.55
N ALA A 557 9.85 23.03 1.46
CA ALA A 557 11.28 22.74 1.66
C ALA A 557 11.94 22.05 0.46
N ILE A 558 11.29 22.03 -0.69
CA ILE A 558 11.77 21.30 -1.87
C ILE A 558 13.08 21.88 -2.40
N ASP A 559 14.13 21.06 -2.42
CA ASP A 559 15.41 21.35 -3.07
C ASP A 559 15.84 20.17 -3.96
N PRO A 560 15.42 20.16 -5.23
CA PRO A 560 15.74 19.06 -6.14
C PRO A 560 17.24 18.96 -6.46
N ARG A 561 17.99 20.06 -6.41
CA ARG A 561 19.44 20.07 -6.68
C ARG A 561 20.20 19.37 -5.57
N ARG A 562 19.91 19.71 -4.31
CA ARG A 562 20.48 19.06 -3.13
C ARG A 562 20.24 17.56 -3.17
N GLU A 563 19.02 17.15 -3.49
CA GLU A 563 18.59 15.76 -3.46
C GLU A 563 18.93 14.99 -4.74
N GLY A 564 19.55 15.65 -5.72
CA GLY A 564 19.98 15.03 -6.98
C GLY A 564 18.83 14.58 -7.88
N PHE A 565 17.67 15.28 -7.80
CA PHE A 565 16.56 15.02 -8.71
C PHE A 565 16.73 15.77 -10.03
N ASN A 566 16.49 15.05 -11.12
CA ASN A 566 16.33 15.69 -12.42
C ASN A 566 14.87 16.12 -12.59
N THR A 567 14.61 17.42 -12.54
CA THR A 567 13.26 17.99 -12.65
C THR A 567 12.66 17.85 -14.05
N ALA A 568 13.46 17.57 -15.07
CA ALA A 568 12.99 17.28 -16.42
C ALA A 568 12.64 15.79 -16.61
N ALA A 569 13.00 14.92 -15.67
CA ALA A 569 12.73 13.49 -15.78
C ALA A 569 11.30 13.13 -15.34
N GLY A 570 10.85 11.96 -15.77
CA GLY A 570 9.49 11.45 -15.48
C GLY A 570 9.14 11.36 -13.99
N VAL A 571 10.12 11.22 -13.11
CA VAL A 571 9.93 11.19 -11.64
C VAL A 571 9.45 12.54 -11.07
N TRP A 572 9.64 13.64 -11.80
CA TRP A 572 9.24 14.99 -11.37
C TRP A 572 7.96 15.50 -12.01
N ARG A 573 7.45 14.80 -13.00
CA ARG A 573 6.22 15.20 -13.69
C ARG A 573 5.00 15.16 -12.79
N SER A 574 3.93 15.83 -13.23
CA SER A 574 2.61 15.72 -12.61
C SER A 574 2.10 14.28 -12.65
N THR A 575 1.80 13.71 -11.47
CA THR A 575 1.34 12.34 -11.30
C THR A 575 0.71 12.17 -9.91
N ARG A 576 0.27 10.96 -9.59
CA ARG A 576 -0.11 10.56 -8.23
C ARG A 576 1.09 10.63 -7.30
N GLN A 577 0.88 11.11 -6.09
CA GLN A 577 1.93 11.28 -5.11
C GLN A 577 1.50 10.74 -3.75
N SER A 578 2.44 10.23 -2.99
CA SER A 578 2.27 9.85 -1.60
C SER A 578 3.38 10.44 -0.75
N ALA A 579 3.11 10.68 0.52
CA ALA A 579 4.08 11.17 1.48
C ALA A 579 3.76 10.64 2.88
N LEU A 580 4.78 10.64 3.72
CA LEU A 580 4.62 10.61 5.16
C LEU A 580 4.99 11.97 5.73
N GLY A 581 4.18 12.47 6.65
CA GLY A 581 4.40 13.73 7.34
C GLY A 581 3.83 13.74 8.75
N THR A 582 3.78 14.95 9.33
CA THR A 582 3.16 15.20 10.63
C THR A 582 2.11 16.28 10.52
N LEU A 583 0.94 16.05 11.10
CA LEU A 583 -0.15 17.00 11.20
C LEU A 583 -0.64 17.05 12.65
N ASN A 584 -0.58 18.23 13.29
CA ASN A 584 -0.92 18.40 14.70
C ASN A 584 -0.18 17.42 15.64
N GLY A 585 1.10 17.15 15.37
CA GLY A 585 1.89 16.17 16.13
C GLY A 585 1.60 14.70 15.84
N GLN A 586 0.63 14.40 14.97
CA GLN A 586 0.27 13.04 14.59
C GLN A 586 1.00 12.61 13.31
N PRO A 587 1.62 11.43 13.26
CA PRO A 587 2.10 10.86 12.01
C PRO A 587 0.95 10.72 11.01
N THR A 588 1.16 11.17 9.77
CA THR A 588 0.09 11.31 8.80
C THR A 588 0.54 10.80 7.42
N ILE A 589 -0.20 9.87 6.86
CA ILE A 589 -0.09 9.50 5.46
C ILE A 589 -0.82 10.56 4.63
N ALA A 590 -0.15 11.08 3.61
CA ALA A 590 -0.73 11.96 2.62
C ALA A 590 -0.73 11.31 1.24
N TYR A 591 -1.83 11.46 0.52
CA TYR A 591 -1.96 11.05 -0.86
C TYR A 591 -2.53 12.21 -1.67
N PHE A 592 -1.90 12.49 -2.81
CA PHE A 592 -2.31 13.54 -3.73
C PHE A 592 -2.65 12.92 -5.08
N GLU A 593 -3.90 13.05 -5.50
CA GLU A 593 -4.44 12.34 -6.65
C GLU A 593 -3.68 12.65 -7.93
N HIS A 594 -3.29 13.92 -8.11
CA HIS A 594 -2.54 14.35 -9.29
C HIS A 594 -1.88 15.71 -9.06
N GLY A 595 -0.60 15.83 -9.39
CA GLY A 595 0.14 17.10 -9.35
C GLY A 595 1.65 16.91 -9.35
N THR A 596 2.38 18.03 -9.46
CA THR A 596 3.84 18.03 -9.31
C THR A 596 4.23 17.98 -7.84
N PRO A 597 5.49 17.69 -7.50
CA PRO A 597 5.97 17.75 -6.11
C PRO A 597 5.72 19.11 -5.45
N GLU A 598 5.86 20.21 -6.20
CA GLU A 598 5.63 21.58 -5.71
C GLU A 598 4.14 21.81 -5.38
N ALA A 599 3.23 21.36 -6.26
CA ALA A 599 1.79 21.45 -6.02
C ALA A 599 1.39 20.62 -4.79
N PHE A 600 1.98 19.44 -4.63
CA PHE A 600 1.75 18.59 -3.46
C PHE A 600 2.25 19.25 -2.18
N ALA A 601 3.47 19.79 -2.17
CA ALA A 601 4.01 20.50 -1.01
C ALA A 601 3.16 21.71 -0.62
N ALA A 602 2.71 22.51 -1.60
CA ALA A 602 1.82 23.65 -1.34
C ALA A 602 0.47 23.20 -0.73
N ALA A 603 -0.11 22.09 -1.24
CA ALA A 603 -1.33 21.52 -0.68
C ALA A 603 -1.15 21.03 0.76
N LEU A 604 0.00 20.39 1.07
CA LEU A 604 0.34 19.94 2.42
C LEU A 604 0.48 21.11 3.40
N VAL A 605 1.19 22.17 3.02
CA VAL A 605 1.33 23.39 3.83
C VAL A 605 -0.05 24.04 4.06
N GLY A 606 -0.87 24.15 2.99
CA GLY A 606 -2.24 24.66 3.10
C GLY A 606 -3.15 23.82 4.01
N ALA A 607 -2.84 22.54 4.19
CA ALA A 607 -3.55 21.64 5.10
C ALA A 607 -3.03 21.68 6.55
N GLY A 608 -1.91 22.39 6.82
CA GLY A 608 -1.29 22.50 8.14
C GLY A 608 -0.29 21.40 8.46
N VAL A 609 0.18 20.65 7.46
CA VAL A 609 1.24 19.66 7.65
C VAL A 609 2.55 20.38 8.00
N ARG A 610 3.22 19.91 9.06
CA ARG A 610 4.41 20.56 9.59
C ARG A 610 5.68 20.07 8.90
N ASP A 611 5.82 18.76 8.75
CA ASP A 611 6.97 18.11 8.12
C ASP A 611 6.46 17.00 7.21
N ALA A 612 7.08 16.82 6.03
CA ALA A 612 6.69 15.74 5.13
C ALA A 612 7.81 15.37 4.15
N VAL A 613 8.02 14.08 3.94
CA VAL A 613 8.89 13.50 2.90
C VAL A 613 8.02 12.79 1.88
N ARG A 614 8.26 13.07 0.60
CA ARG A 614 7.62 12.37 -0.51
C ARG A 614 8.12 10.94 -0.61
N MET A 615 7.21 10.00 -0.79
CA MET A 615 7.52 8.61 -1.10
C MET A 615 7.65 8.40 -2.61
N ASP A 616 7.89 7.17 -3.06
CA ASP A 616 7.84 6.87 -4.49
C ASP A 616 6.46 7.20 -5.07
N SER A 617 6.42 7.64 -6.31
CA SER A 617 5.26 8.26 -6.93
C SER A 617 4.80 7.50 -8.18
N GLY A 618 3.77 8.02 -8.83
CA GLY A 618 3.22 7.41 -10.05
C GLY A 618 2.56 6.06 -9.75
N SER A 619 2.96 5.00 -10.45
CA SER A 619 2.38 3.67 -10.29
C SER A 619 2.62 3.03 -8.93
N SER A 620 3.63 3.48 -8.19
CA SER A 620 3.94 2.98 -6.84
C SER A 620 3.10 3.65 -5.76
N ALA A 621 2.60 4.88 -6.01
CA ALA A 621 1.89 5.66 -4.98
C ALA A 621 0.63 4.93 -4.51
N THR A 622 0.64 4.49 -3.27
CA THR A 622 -0.42 3.72 -2.63
C THR A 622 -0.55 4.12 -1.17
N ALA A 623 -1.76 4.40 -0.73
CA ALA A 623 -2.12 4.54 0.67
C ALA A 623 -3.33 3.65 0.97
N TYR A 624 -3.21 2.81 1.99
CA TYR A 624 -4.18 1.77 2.35
C TYR A 624 -4.47 1.81 3.85
N VAL A 625 -5.72 1.52 4.22
CA VAL A 625 -6.15 1.32 5.60
C VAL A 625 -7.04 0.08 5.70
N GLN A 626 -6.90 -0.70 6.78
CA GLN A 626 -7.87 -1.74 7.14
C GLN A 626 -9.17 -1.09 7.59
N GLY A 627 -10.27 -1.74 7.36
CA GLY A 627 -11.59 -1.14 7.57
C GLY A 627 -12.05 -0.44 6.30
N GLY A 628 -12.96 0.52 6.43
CA GLY A 628 -13.56 1.21 5.31
C GLY A 628 -14.84 0.54 4.86
N TYR A 629 -14.81 -0.65 4.27
CA TYR A 629 -16.02 -1.35 3.85
C TYR A 629 -16.01 -2.80 4.33
N ALA A 630 -16.78 -3.11 5.37
CA ALA A 630 -17.01 -4.48 5.85
C ALA A 630 -15.73 -5.34 5.90
N GLY A 631 -14.62 -4.75 6.33
CA GLY A 631 -13.31 -5.43 6.44
C GLY A 631 -12.60 -5.73 5.12
N LEU A 632 -13.05 -5.15 4.00
CA LEU A 632 -12.35 -5.27 2.71
C LEU A 632 -11.08 -4.41 2.65
N GLY A 633 -10.97 -3.40 3.52
CA GLY A 633 -9.96 -2.37 3.46
C GLY A 633 -10.32 -1.27 2.46
N ALA A 634 -9.68 -0.13 2.58
CA ALA A 634 -9.93 1.03 1.75
C ALA A 634 -8.62 1.70 1.30
N TYR A 635 -8.70 2.45 0.21
CA TYR A 635 -7.56 3.10 -0.41
C TYR A 635 -7.83 4.60 -0.56
N LEU A 636 -6.79 5.41 -0.40
CA LEU A 636 -6.83 6.82 -0.77
C LEU A 636 -6.65 7.01 -2.28
N ASN A 637 -6.03 6.07 -2.96
CA ASN A 637 -5.81 6.11 -4.39
C ASN A 637 -7.02 5.59 -5.18
N THR A 638 -7.26 6.20 -6.34
CA THR A 638 -8.41 5.92 -7.22
C THR A 638 -8.16 4.80 -8.23
N ILE A 639 -6.93 4.33 -8.36
CA ILE A 639 -6.53 3.23 -9.23
C ILE A 639 -5.56 2.31 -8.51
N TRP A 640 -5.53 1.04 -8.89
CA TRP A 640 -4.59 0.07 -8.35
C TRP A 640 -3.15 0.51 -8.60
N SER A 641 -2.28 0.17 -7.66
CA SER A 641 -0.86 0.48 -7.70
C SER A 641 -0.03 -0.80 -7.83
N GLN A 642 1.18 -0.66 -8.32
CA GLN A 642 2.10 -1.80 -8.43
C GLN A 642 2.61 -2.23 -7.05
N PRO A 643 3.01 -3.51 -6.88
CA PRO A 643 3.72 -3.97 -5.71
C PRO A 643 5.05 -3.21 -5.50
N VAL A 644 5.44 -3.05 -4.24
CA VAL A 644 6.63 -2.28 -3.81
C VAL A 644 7.52 -3.12 -2.87
N PRO A 645 8.84 -2.86 -2.80
CA PRO A 645 9.75 -3.61 -1.94
C PRO A 645 9.65 -3.24 -0.47
N ASN A 646 9.13 -2.06 -0.14
CA ASN A 646 8.99 -1.59 1.23
C ASN A 646 7.82 -0.62 1.38
N ALA A 647 7.34 -0.47 2.61
CA ALA A 647 6.27 0.43 3.00
C ALA A 647 6.52 0.97 4.42
N ILE A 648 5.87 2.08 4.73
CA ILE A 648 5.69 2.53 6.11
C ILE A 648 4.32 2.06 6.57
N VAL A 649 4.29 1.28 7.66
CA VAL A 649 3.10 0.61 8.17
C VAL A 649 2.81 1.09 9.58
N PHE A 650 1.55 1.36 9.88
CA PHE A 650 1.07 1.73 11.21
C PHE A 650 0.59 0.50 11.96
N VAL A 651 1.30 0.18 13.04
CA VAL A 651 1.04 -1.01 13.87
C VAL A 651 0.41 -0.57 15.19
N PRO A 652 -0.64 -1.25 15.70
CA PRO A 652 -1.22 -0.96 17.00
C PRO A 652 -0.18 -1.11 18.11
N ARG A 653 -0.15 -0.18 19.08
CA ARG A 653 0.65 -0.33 20.29
C ARG A 653 0.09 -1.44 21.17
N GLY A 654 0.94 -2.23 21.79
CA GLY A 654 0.53 -3.35 22.65
C GLY A 654 0.41 -4.70 21.94
N VAL A 655 0.46 -4.76 20.60
CA VAL A 655 0.73 -5.99 19.87
C VAL A 655 2.25 -6.17 19.80
N ALA A 656 2.87 -6.39 20.95
CA ALA A 656 4.23 -6.94 20.99
C ALA A 656 4.16 -8.26 20.22
N GLY A 657 4.87 -8.33 19.10
CA GLY A 657 4.79 -9.43 18.16
C GLY A 657 4.78 -10.78 18.86
N ARG A 658 3.67 -11.51 18.77
CA ARG A 658 3.69 -12.96 18.92
C ARG A 658 4.53 -13.48 17.76
N LYS A 659 5.76 -13.82 18.08
CA LYS A 659 6.68 -14.56 17.21
C LYS A 659 6.20 -16.00 17.05
#